data_79082c005391167973db599f4ce283c5
#
_entry.id   79082c005391167973db599f4ce283c5
#
_cell.length_a   1.000
_cell.length_b   1.000
_cell.length_c   1.000
_cell.angle_alpha   90.00
_cell.angle_beta   90.00
_cell.angle_gamma   90.00
#
_symmetry.space_group_name_H-M   'P 1'
#
loop_
_entity.id
_entity.type
_entity.pdbx_description
1 polymer ?
#
loop_
_entity_poly.entity_id
_entity_poly.type
_entity_poly.pdbx_seq_one_letter_code
_entity_poly.pdbx_strand_id
1 'polypeptide(L)'
;MWYYATHMKDMLQAVVFGGLFLVLFLPLYVENDFFFPFITGKNFAFRILVEIVFAAWVLLALWDVQYRPKFSWILPAFGSLLVIMFAANALGEYPLKSFWSNFERMDGYVTLVHVFLYTLVLGSVLTTHKLWSYFLNTTVAVALVVALYGLAQYTGVIEGGRDRIDSRLGNAAYMAVYMLFHLFFVGFLAVRSKVTLHQVLYGVIGLIFVYTLLLTGTRGTFIGFVGGIVAAVTYIALFGRGVPALRTYATGGLITLAIIGLVFVAVKDTAMVQNTGPLARIANIDLKADLVVRGTIWGMAWEGVKERPLLGYGQGNFNYVFNEKYDASLYAQEQWFDRVHNILFDWLIAGGLLGFIAYFSIMAAALFYLLIEPVFLKRESKFTVVERAVLTGLLVGYLMHNLVVFDNIISYIFYGTVLALIHARVAKPVKSVNAYTMEPVLITQFVTPVIIIITGFAIYFINLPGMQASADVLDALRAQDPQELLAEFRSAINRDSFARQEIVEQLAQQAVNASRNQNLSQEDRASIMQLAGLELLILLDEKPGDARLHNFMSSYYRSIGVIPEAREQAALAASLSPEKPALILEQALIELQENDIELGLGFLKQAFELEEKNAQARILYAAVLMRTGATQDAKALLTVDEKYMTQFALNDYALASTGIAKDYEFLATLFVLRVAEDSANAQYRASLASIYHQLGDTDKAIEILVKASEDIKTFAPTATCFIANLEAGNAPEEGCNE
;
A
#
# COMPACT_ATOMS: atom_id res chain seq x y z
N MET A 1 -40.06 33.46 -16.09
CA MET A 1 -38.84 32.91 -16.71
C MET A 1 -37.55 33.39 -16.06
N TRP A 2 -37.31 34.69 -15.95
CA TRP A 2 -36.11 35.28 -15.29
C TRP A 2 -35.92 34.83 -13.82
N TYR A 3 -36.97 34.76 -13.03
CA TYR A 3 -36.92 34.30 -11.63
C TYR A 3 -36.42 32.84 -11.50
N TYR A 4 -36.92 31.94 -12.32
CA TYR A 4 -36.49 30.53 -12.34
C TYR A 4 -35.04 30.40 -12.83
N ALA A 5 -34.60 31.20 -13.77
CA ALA A 5 -33.26 31.24 -14.32
C ALA A 5 -32.21 31.64 -13.28
N THR A 6 -32.50 32.65 -12.46
CA THR A 6 -31.60 33.09 -11.40
C THR A 6 -31.47 32.07 -10.29
N HIS A 7 -32.58 31.48 -9.84
CA HIS A 7 -32.58 30.44 -8.82
C HIS A 7 -31.82 29.17 -9.25
N MET A 8 -31.91 28.75 -10.53
CA MET A 8 -31.17 27.62 -11.05
C MET A 8 -29.67 27.90 -11.02
N LYS A 9 -29.21 29.09 -11.42
CA LYS A 9 -27.79 29.46 -11.37
C LYS A 9 -27.26 29.42 -9.95
N ASP A 10 -27.99 30.00 -9.00
CA ASP A 10 -27.60 30.03 -7.57
C ASP A 10 -27.53 28.60 -7.00
N MET A 11 -28.47 27.74 -7.36
CA MET A 11 -28.46 26.32 -6.97
C MET A 11 -27.26 25.57 -7.56
N LEU A 12 -26.97 25.75 -8.86
CA LEU A 12 -25.80 25.14 -9.51
C LEU A 12 -24.50 25.61 -8.87
N GLN A 13 -24.40 26.89 -8.55
CA GLN A 13 -23.25 27.43 -7.81
C GLN A 13 -23.12 26.80 -6.43
N ALA A 14 -24.22 26.68 -5.67
CA ALA A 14 -24.22 26.03 -4.36
C ALA A 14 -23.74 24.57 -4.44
N VAL A 15 -24.22 23.80 -5.43
CA VAL A 15 -23.79 22.42 -5.64
C VAL A 15 -22.31 22.33 -6.00
N VAL A 16 -21.84 23.16 -6.94
CA VAL A 16 -20.43 23.14 -7.39
C VAL A 16 -19.49 23.57 -6.26
N PHE A 17 -19.74 24.71 -5.63
CA PHE A 17 -18.88 25.18 -4.53
C PHE A 17 -18.98 24.27 -3.31
N GLY A 18 -20.18 23.87 -2.91
CA GLY A 18 -20.41 22.97 -1.78
C GLY A 18 -19.71 21.63 -1.99
N GLY A 19 -19.88 21.02 -3.16
CA GLY A 19 -19.23 19.73 -3.48
C GLY A 19 -17.71 19.83 -3.52
N LEU A 20 -17.12 20.90 -4.13
CA LEU A 20 -15.67 21.08 -4.11
C LEU A 20 -15.12 21.24 -2.69
N PHE A 21 -15.82 21.97 -1.81
CA PHE A 21 -15.42 22.10 -0.40
C PHE A 21 -15.63 20.77 0.36
N LEU A 22 -16.64 19.98 0.01
CA LEU A 22 -16.90 18.67 0.63
C LEU A 22 -15.78 17.67 0.35
N VAL A 23 -15.16 17.70 -0.84
CA VAL A 23 -13.98 16.89 -1.17
C VAL A 23 -12.85 17.06 -0.14
N LEU A 24 -12.70 18.25 0.47
CA LEU A 24 -11.65 18.52 1.46
C LEU A 24 -11.83 17.73 2.76
N PHE A 25 -13.02 17.20 3.04
CA PHE A 25 -13.33 16.40 4.23
C PHE A 25 -13.12 14.89 4.02
N LEU A 26 -12.85 14.44 2.79
CA LEU A 26 -12.60 13.02 2.51
C LEU A 26 -11.48 12.39 3.36
N PRO A 27 -10.40 13.10 3.74
CA PRO A 27 -9.40 12.55 4.65
C PRO A 27 -9.96 12.09 6.02
N LEU A 28 -11.09 12.65 6.46
CA LEU A 28 -11.76 12.26 7.70
C LEU A 28 -12.76 11.11 7.52
N TYR A 29 -13.21 10.86 6.29
CA TYR A 29 -14.20 9.85 5.99
C TYR A 29 -13.61 8.44 6.04
N VAL A 30 -14.25 7.52 6.75
CA VAL A 30 -13.94 6.08 6.79
C VAL A 30 -15.25 5.34 6.78
N GLU A 31 -15.43 4.43 5.84
CA GLU A 31 -16.61 3.57 5.74
C GLU A 31 -16.27 2.20 6.31
N ASN A 32 -16.68 1.96 7.57
CA ASN A 32 -16.31 0.74 8.29
C ASN A 32 -17.04 -0.52 7.80
N ASP A 33 -18.09 -0.34 7.00
CA ASP A 33 -18.86 -1.44 6.41
C ASP A 33 -18.42 -1.79 4.98
N PHE A 34 -17.26 -1.26 4.56
CA PHE A 34 -16.62 -1.62 3.30
C PHE A 34 -15.31 -2.37 3.52
N PHE A 35 -15.06 -3.32 2.65
CA PHE A 35 -13.75 -3.97 2.55
C PHE A 35 -12.69 -2.92 2.19
N PHE A 36 -11.54 -2.88 2.90
CA PHE A 36 -10.56 -1.79 2.88
C PHE A 36 -11.15 -0.40 3.23
N PRO A 37 -11.71 -0.22 4.43
CA PRO A 37 -12.55 0.91 4.82
C PRO A 37 -11.89 2.28 4.65
N PHE A 38 -10.56 2.36 4.78
CA PHE A 38 -9.78 3.60 4.63
C PHE A 38 -9.56 4.02 3.18
N ILE A 39 -9.80 3.14 2.21
CA ILE A 39 -9.51 3.36 0.78
C ILE A 39 -10.79 3.40 -0.03
N THR A 40 -11.60 2.33 0.01
CA THR A 40 -12.79 2.16 -0.83
C THR A 40 -13.81 3.26 -0.61
N GLY A 41 -14.17 3.54 0.65
CA GLY A 41 -15.14 4.59 0.98
C GLY A 41 -14.73 5.96 0.46
N LYS A 42 -13.45 6.34 0.64
CA LYS A 42 -12.92 7.63 0.14
C LYS A 42 -12.96 7.74 -1.38
N ASN A 43 -12.58 6.66 -2.08
CA ASN A 43 -12.56 6.65 -3.53
C ASN A 43 -13.96 6.75 -4.12
N PHE A 44 -14.92 5.96 -3.63
CA PHE A 44 -16.30 6.04 -4.09
C PHE A 44 -16.91 7.41 -3.77
N ALA A 45 -16.74 7.92 -2.56
CA ALA A 45 -17.22 9.25 -2.20
C ALA A 45 -16.60 10.34 -3.08
N PHE A 46 -15.30 10.27 -3.38
CA PHE A 46 -14.63 11.19 -4.29
C PHE A 46 -15.22 11.13 -5.70
N ARG A 47 -15.37 9.93 -6.27
CA ARG A 47 -15.92 9.73 -7.62
C ARG A 47 -17.33 10.31 -7.72
N ILE A 48 -18.23 9.94 -6.81
CA ILE A 48 -19.62 10.42 -6.78
C ILE A 48 -19.69 11.94 -6.63
N LEU A 49 -18.90 12.52 -5.71
CA LEU A 49 -18.85 13.99 -5.55
C LEU A 49 -18.38 14.67 -6.82
N VAL A 50 -17.34 14.15 -7.48
CA VAL A 50 -16.81 14.72 -8.72
C VAL A 50 -17.81 14.61 -9.86
N GLU A 51 -18.52 13.49 -10.01
CA GLU A 51 -19.56 13.28 -11.02
C GLU A 51 -20.70 14.31 -10.87
N ILE A 52 -21.19 14.51 -9.64
CA ILE A 52 -22.25 15.51 -9.35
C ILE A 52 -21.73 16.92 -9.59
N VAL A 53 -20.54 17.24 -9.09
CA VAL A 53 -19.93 18.58 -9.23
C VAL A 53 -19.65 18.90 -10.70
N PHE A 54 -19.15 17.93 -11.45
CA PHE A 54 -18.86 18.09 -12.88
C PHE A 54 -20.15 18.32 -13.69
N ALA A 55 -21.19 17.53 -13.45
CA ALA A 55 -22.50 17.71 -14.07
C ALA A 55 -23.08 19.11 -13.81
N ALA A 56 -23.08 19.53 -12.55
CA ALA A 56 -23.55 20.86 -12.17
C ALA A 56 -22.69 21.98 -12.79
N TRP A 57 -21.36 21.76 -12.86
CA TRP A 57 -20.44 22.71 -13.48
C TRP A 57 -20.63 22.82 -15.00
N VAL A 58 -20.89 21.74 -15.72
CA VAL A 58 -21.19 21.78 -17.16
C VAL A 58 -22.41 22.66 -17.40
N LEU A 59 -23.49 22.49 -16.64
CA LEU A 59 -24.67 23.35 -16.73
C LEU A 59 -24.33 24.81 -16.39
N LEU A 60 -23.57 25.05 -15.34
CA LEU A 60 -23.14 26.37 -14.92
C LEU A 60 -22.26 27.06 -15.96
N ALA A 61 -21.35 26.35 -16.62
CA ALA A 61 -20.48 26.85 -17.67
C ALA A 61 -21.23 27.15 -18.99
N LEU A 62 -22.29 26.43 -19.28
CA LEU A 62 -23.22 26.74 -20.38
C LEU A 62 -24.00 28.03 -20.07
N TRP A 63 -24.39 28.22 -18.81
CA TRP A 63 -25.16 29.35 -18.35
C TRP A 63 -24.36 30.65 -18.23
N ASP A 64 -23.13 30.56 -17.73
CA ASP A 64 -22.29 31.71 -17.42
C ASP A 64 -20.86 31.55 -17.90
N VAL A 65 -20.45 32.47 -18.81
CA VAL A 65 -19.14 32.50 -19.45
C VAL A 65 -17.97 32.52 -18.45
N GLN A 66 -18.16 33.09 -17.25
CA GLN A 66 -17.11 33.20 -16.25
C GLN A 66 -16.61 31.86 -15.73
N TYR A 67 -17.45 30.82 -15.76
CA TYR A 67 -17.14 29.45 -15.29
C TYR A 67 -16.62 28.52 -16.39
N ARG A 68 -16.52 29.00 -17.64
CA ARG A 68 -16.03 28.23 -18.76
C ARG A 68 -14.55 27.90 -18.61
N PRO A 69 -14.11 26.75 -19.15
CA PRO A 69 -12.72 26.36 -19.09
C PRO A 69 -11.83 27.36 -19.84
N LYS A 70 -10.70 27.70 -19.23
CA LYS A 70 -9.66 28.56 -19.78
C LYS A 70 -8.49 27.70 -20.23
N PHE A 71 -7.59 28.27 -21.03
CA PHE A 71 -6.43 27.56 -21.55
C PHE A 71 -5.19 27.82 -20.69
N SER A 72 -4.53 26.76 -20.23
CA SER A 72 -3.12 26.70 -19.87
C SER A 72 -2.58 25.34 -20.33
N TRP A 73 -1.28 25.18 -20.45
CA TRP A 73 -0.66 23.92 -20.87
C TRP A 73 -0.91 22.76 -19.88
N ILE A 74 -1.32 23.04 -18.65
CA ILE A 74 -1.62 22.02 -17.63
C ILE A 74 -2.77 21.12 -18.07
N LEU A 75 -3.88 21.69 -18.56
CA LEU A 75 -5.05 20.91 -18.96
C LEU A 75 -4.79 20.02 -20.21
N PRO A 76 -4.20 20.53 -21.32
CA PRO A 76 -3.82 19.67 -22.43
C PRO A 76 -2.81 18.59 -22.07
N ALA A 77 -1.83 18.89 -21.21
CA ALA A 77 -0.89 17.89 -20.71
C ALA A 77 -1.60 16.77 -19.95
N PHE A 78 -2.53 17.12 -19.06
CA PHE A 78 -3.33 16.13 -18.35
C PHE A 78 -4.29 15.37 -19.30
N GLY A 79 -4.93 16.08 -20.23
CA GLY A 79 -5.76 15.44 -21.26
C GLY A 79 -4.98 14.45 -22.14
N SER A 80 -3.72 14.79 -22.51
CA SER A 80 -2.86 13.89 -23.28
C SER A 80 -2.51 12.62 -22.48
N LEU A 81 -2.28 12.75 -21.17
CA LEU A 81 -2.10 11.59 -20.29
C LEU A 81 -3.33 10.66 -20.34
N LEU A 82 -4.54 11.22 -20.24
CA LEU A 82 -5.76 10.41 -20.29
C LEU A 82 -5.90 9.67 -21.63
N VAL A 83 -5.63 10.33 -22.75
CA VAL A 83 -5.71 9.70 -24.09
C VAL A 83 -4.69 8.57 -24.23
N ILE A 84 -3.45 8.80 -23.83
CA ILE A 84 -2.38 7.80 -23.92
C ILE A 84 -2.65 6.64 -22.98
N MET A 85 -3.05 6.92 -21.72
CA MET A 85 -3.35 5.87 -20.75
C MET A 85 -4.60 5.09 -21.08
N PHE A 86 -5.59 5.68 -21.75
CA PHE A 86 -6.71 4.91 -22.30
C PHE A 86 -6.22 3.83 -23.26
N ALA A 87 -5.35 4.19 -24.22
CA ALA A 87 -4.79 3.25 -25.16
C ALA A 87 -3.88 2.21 -24.49
N ALA A 88 -3.01 2.65 -23.57
CA ALA A 88 -2.11 1.77 -22.82
C ALA A 88 -2.89 0.74 -21.97
N ASN A 89 -3.97 1.16 -21.34
CA ASN A 89 -4.81 0.29 -20.49
C ASN A 89 -5.67 -0.67 -21.32
N ALA A 90 -6.19 -0.21 -22.46
CA ALA A 90 -7.00 -1.05 -23.36
C ALA A 90 -6.16 -2.14 -24.06
N LEU A 91 -4.87 -1.87 -24.29
CA LEU A 91 -3.90 -2.78 -24.91
C LEU A 91 -2.97 -3.45 -23.88
N GLY A 92 -3.20 -3.17 -22.60
CA GLY A 92 -2.38 -3.70 -21.49
C GLY A 92 -2.61 -5.19 -21.23
N GLU A 93 -1.88 -5.73 -20.25
CA GLU A 93 -1.91 -7.15 -19.90
C GLU A 93 -3.28 -7.59 -19.38
N TYR A 94 -3.87 -6.78 -18.47
CA TYR A 94 -5.21 -7.03 -17.97
C TYR A 94 -6.03 -5.74 -17.93
N PRO A 95 -6.81 -5.45 -18.99
CA PRO A 95 -7.51 -4.17 -19.16
C PRO A 95 -8.48 -3.83 -18.02
N LEU A 96 -9.28 -4.77 -17.53
CA LEU A 96 -10.26 -4.50 -16.47
C LEU A 96 -9.57 -3.92 -15.22
N LYS A 97 -8.47 -4.53 -14.78
CA LYS A 97 -7.67 -4.03 -13.66
C LYS A 97 -7.04 -2.67 -13.96
N SER A 98 -6.59 -2.46 -15.20
CA SER A 98 -5.99 -1.19 -15.62
C SER A 98 -7.00 -0.04 -15.58
N PHE A 99 -8.25 -0.29 -15.94
CA PHE A 99 -9.29 0.72 -15.89
C PHE A 99 -9.77 1.00 -14.45
N TRP A 100 -9.93 -0.04 -13.62
CA TRP A 100 -10.60 0.09 -12.32
C TRP A 100 -9.67 -0.01 -11.12
N SER A 101 -8.52 -0.72 -11.25
CA SER A 101 -7.66 -1.18 -10.16
C SER A 101 -8.35 -2.27 -9.32
N ASN A 102 -7.98 -2.41 -8.06
CA ASN A 102 -8.55 -3.29 -7.07
C ASN A 102 -9.06 -2.48 -5.86
N PHE A 103 -9.73 -3.10 -4.89
CA PHE A 103 -10.22 -2.42 -3.68
C PHE A 103 -9.09 -1.84 -2.82
N GLU A 104 -7.95 -2.53 -2.78
CA GLU A 104 -6.80 -2.09 -2.00
C GLU A 104 -6.20 -0.76 -2.48
N ARG A 105 -6.31 -0.43 -3.79
CA ARG A 105 -5.69 0.75 -4.39
C ARG A 105 -6.69 1.75 -4.96
N MET A 106 -7.63 1.29 -5.78
CA MET A 106 -8.64 2.07 -6.49
C MET A 106 -8.06 3.25 -7.31
N ASP A 107 -6.85 3.09 -7.85
CA ASP A 107 -6.08 4.14 -8.53
C ASP A 107 -5.93 3.91 -10.05
N GLY A 108 -6.83 3.13 -10.63
CA GLY A 108 -6.91 2.89 -12.08
C GLY A 108 -7.32 4.12 -12.90
N TYR A 109 -7.49 3.92 -14.19
CA TYR A 109 -7.83 4.96 -15.16
C TYR A 109 -9.09 5.76 -14.79
N VAL A 110 -10.12 5.09 -14.27
CA VAL A 110 -11.37 5.76 -13.82
C VAL A 110 -11.07 6.82 -12.78
N THR A 111 -10.19 6.53 -11.82
CA THR A 111 -9.78 7.52 -10.81
C THR A 111 -9.00 8.69 -11.42
N LEU A 112 -8.10 8.43 -12.39
CA LEU A 112 -7.38 9.50 -13.10
C LEU A 112 -8.34 10.45 -13.84
N VAL A 113 -9.38 9.91 -14.48
CA VAL A 113 -10.42 10.72 -15.14
C VAL A 113 -11.10 11.62 -14.11
N HIS A 114 -11.50 11.10 -12.95
CA HIS A 114 -12.14 11.89 -11.90
C HIS A 114 -11.20 12.97 -11.32
N VAL A 115 -9.91 12.67 -11.15
CA VAL A 115 -8.90 13.67 -10.73
C VAL A 115 -8.75 14.77 -11.77
N PHE A 116 -8.78 14.45 -13.08
CA PHE A 116 -8.78 15.44 -14.15
C PHE A 116 -10.04 16.32 -14.09
N LEU A 117 -11.23 15.73 -13.99
CA LEU A 117 -12.50 16.45 -13.90
C LEU A 117 -12.52 17.38 -12.69
N TYR A 118 -12.08 16.88 -11.52
CA TYR A 118 -11.91 17.71 -10.32
C TYR A 118 -10.98 18.90 -10.55
N THR A 119 -9.80 18.66 -11.13
CA THR A 119 -8.81 19.69 -11.43
C THR A 119 -9.36 20.75 -12.39
N LEU A 120 -10.06 20.32 -13.43
CA LEU A 120 -10.70 21.15 -14.43
C LEU A 120 -11.76 22.06 -13.79
N VAL A 121 -12.68 21.49 -13.01
CA VAL A 121 -13.76 22.26 -12.36
C VAL A 121 -13.19 23.22 -11.33
N LEU A 122 -12.32 22.75 -10.46
CA LEU A 122 -11.69 23.55 -9.41
C LEU A 122 -10.95 24.77 -9.99
N GLY A 123 -10.15 24.55 -11.05
CA GLY A 123 -9.42 25.60 -11.75
C GLY A 123 -10.29 26.58 -12.53
N SER A 124 -11.49 26.15 -12.97
CA SER A 124 -12.45 26.98 -13.69
C SER A 124 -13.30 27.85 -12.75
N VAL A 125 -13.58 27.36 -11.53
CA VAL A 125 -14.54 27.97 -10.59
C VAL A 125 -13.85 28.86 -9.56
N LEU A 126 -12.71 28.44 -8.98
CA LEU A 126 -11.99 29.25 -7.99
C LEU A 126 -11.10 30.29 -8.67
N THR A 127 -11.71 31.37 -9.21
CA THR A 127 -11.00 32.38 -10.01
C THR A 127 -10.37 33.50 -9.19
N THR A 128 -10.79 33.72 -7.92
CA THR A 128 -10.34 34.84 -7.08
C THR A 128 -9.38 34.40 -5.97
N HIS A 129 -8.53 35.36 -5.55
CA HIS A 129 -7.65 35.17 -4.39
C HIS A 129 -8.39 34.80 -3.10
N LYS A 130 -9.59 35.41 -2.92
CA LYS A 130 -10.41 35.22 -1.72
C LYS A 130 -10.96 33.81 -1.66
N LEU A 131 -11.47 33.27 -2.78
CA LEU A 131 -11.97 31.89 -2.88
C LEU A 131 -10.87 30.87 -2.61
N TRP A 132 -9.69 31.06 -3.21
CA TRP A 132 -8.53 30.19 -2.93
C TRP A 132 -8.07 30.27 -1.49
N SER A 133 -8.12 31.44 -0.86
CA SER A 133 -7.80 31.57 0.56
C SER A 133 -8.79 30.80 1.43
N TYR A 134 -10.10 30.89 1.15
CA TYR A 134 -11.09 30.09 1.86
C TYR A 134 -10.87 28.59 1.68
N PHE A 135 -10.68 28.16 0.44
CA PHE A 135 -10.46 26.76 0.12
C PHE A 135 -9.22 26.19 0.82
N LEU A 136 -8.08 26.88 0.74
CA LEU A 136 -6.85 26.45 1.39
C LEU A 136 -6.93 26.50 2.93
N ASN A 137 -7.61 27.51 3.50
CA ASN A 137 -7.83 27.55 4.95
C ASN A 137 -8.74 26.41 5.43
N THR A 138 -9.79 26.07 4.67
CA THR A 138 -10.66 24.94 5.00
C THR A 138 -9.86 23.64 5.01
N THR A 139 -9.06 23.37 3.98
CA THR A 139 -8.27 22.14 3.97
C THR A 139 -7.20 22.10 5.07
N VAL A 140 -6.57 23.24 5.40
CA VAL A 140 -5.62 23.32 6.54
C VAL A 140 -6.33 23.05 7.87
N ALA A 141 -7.56 23.53 8.06
CA ALA A 141 -8.35 23.25 9.26
C ALA A 141 -8.70 21.74 9.36
N VAL A 142 -9.11 21.12 8.24
CA VAL A 142 -9.35 19.67 8.18
C VAL A 142 -8.05 18.91 8.47
N ALA A 143 -6.92 19.32 7.89
CA ALA A 143 -5.64 18.69 8.13
C ALA A 143 -5.18 18.80 9.59
N LEU A 144 -5.51 19.91 10.26
CA LEU A 144 -5.25 20.06 11.69
C LEU A 144 -6.05 19.03 12.51
N VAL A 145 -7.33 18.81 12.19
CA VAL A 145 -8.13 17.76 12.83
C VAL A 145 -7.53 16.37 12.60
N VAL A 146 -7.14 16.06 11.36
CA VAL A 146 -6.47 14.79 11.01
C VAL A 146 -5.16 14.63 11.78
N ALA A 147 -4.35 15.68 11.89
CA ALA A 147 -3.10 15.68 12.65
C ALA A 147 -3.34 15.45 14.16
N LEU A 148 -4.31 16.15 14.75
CA LEU A 148 -4.66 16.00 16.17
C LEU A 148 -5.19 14.59 16.48
N TYR A 149 -5.95 13.98 15.57
CA TYR A 149 -6.36 12.58 15.70
C TYR A 149 -5.15 11.65 15.72
N GLY A 150 -4.18 11.83 14.80
CA GLY A 150 -2.95 11.05 14.78
C GLY A 150 -2.11 11.24 16.06
N LEU A 151 -2.07 12.44 16.63
CA LEU A 151 -1.42 12.69 17.91
C LEU A 151 -2.13 11.98 19.07
N ALA A 152 -3.45 11.90 19.03
CA ALA A 152 -4.24 11.14 20.02
C ALA A 152 -3.99 9.62 19.91
N GLN A 153 -3.77 9.07 18.70
CA GLN A 153 -3.29 7.69 18.51
C GLN A 153 -1.90 7.48 19.13
N TYR A 154 -0.96 8.40 18.87
CA TYR A 154 0.40 8.30 19.42
C TYR A 154 0.43 8.30 20.94
N THR A 155 -0.40 9.12 21.57
CA THR A 155 -0.51 9.20 23.06
C THR A 155 -1.34 8.08 23.66
N GLY A 156 -1.97 7.22 22.85
CA GLY A 156 -2.80 6.11 23.32
C GLY A 156 -4.20 6.51 23.81
N VAL A 157 -4.62 7.76 23.56
CA VAL A 157 -6.00 8.22 23.84
C VAL A 157 -6.99 7.58 22.86
N ILE A 158 -6.53 7.31 21.64
CA ILE A 158 -7.27 6.59 20.60
C ILE A 158 -6.46 5.34 20.24
N GLU A 159 -7.14 4.22 20.02
CA GLU A 159 -6.50 2.97 19.62
C GLU A 159 -5.87 3.05 18.23
N GLY A 160 -4.80 2.26 18.02
CA GLY A 160 -4.06 2.13 16.77
C GLY A 160 -2.83 3.05 16.66
N GLY A 161 -1.99 2.77 15.67
CA GLY A 161 -0.93 3.67 15.20
C GLY A 161 0.17 4.10 16.18
N ARG A 162 0.40 3.42 17.30
CA ARG A 162 1.40 3.85 18.31
C ARG A 162 2.81 3.92 17.77
N ASP A 163 3.21 2.96 16.94
CA ASP A 163 4.55 2.93 16.34
C ASP A 163 4.69 3.87 15.15
N ARG A 164 3.62 4.01 14.37
CA ARG A 164 3.53 4.85 13.19
C ARG A 164 2.09 5.34 13.03
N ILE A 165 1.88 6.62 13.22
CA ILE A 165 0.53 7.20 13.11
C ILE A 165 0.06 7.25 11.66
N ASP A 166 -1.20 6.89 11.45
CA ASP A 166 -1.89 6.90 10.16
C ASP A 166 -3.20 7.71 10.18
N SER A 167 -3.66 8.06 11.38
CA SER A 167 -4.90 8.81 11.61
C SER A 167 -6.11 8.12 10.96
N ARG A 168 -6.93 8.86 10.24
CA ARG A 168 -8.09 8.38 9.48
C ARG A 168 -7.73 8.01 8.03
N LEU A 169 -6.44 7.92 7.70
CA LEU A 169 -5.97 7.61 6.34
C LEU A 169 -5.59 6.13 6.15
N GLY A 170 -5.45 5.37 7.25
CA GLY A 170 -5.22 3.93 7.26
C GLY A 170 -3.84 3.50 6.77
N ASN A 171 -2.94 4.46 6.49
CA ASN A 171 -1.56 4.20 6.12
C ASN A 171 -0.67 5.39 6.49
N ALA A 172 0.42 5.13 7.20
CA ALA A 172 1.35 6.17 7.64
C ALA A 172 1.99 6.96 6.46
N ALA A 173 2.20 6.32 5.29
CA ALA A 173 2.72 7.01 4.11
C ALA A 173 1.68 7.97 3.50
N TYR A 174 0.39 7.61 3.55
CA TYR A 174 -0.70 8.48 3.11
C TYR A 174 -0.86 9.69 4.04
N MET A 175 -0.73 9.47 5.35
CA MET A 175 -0.68 10.56 6.33
C MET A 175 0.52 11.48 6.09
N ALA A 176 1.68 10.92 5.79
CA ALA A 176 2.90 11.67 5.55
C ALA A 176 2.77 12.59 4.32
N VAL A 177 2.32 12.07 3.16
CA VAL A 177 2.15 12.90 1.95
C VAL A 177 1.05 13.95 2.13
N TYR A 178 0.00 13.65 2.88
CA TYR A 178 -1.03 14.60 3.25
C TYR A 178 -0.45 15.76 4.06
N MET A 179 0.37 15.47 5.08
CA MET A 179 1.09 16.50 5.83
C MET A 179 2.07 17.30 4.95
N LEU A 180 2.76 16.65 4.01
CA LEU A 180 3.66 17.32 3.07
C LEU A 180 2.92 18.44 2.29
N PHE A 181 1.78 18.13 1.66
CA PHE A 181 1.00 19.13 0.95
C PHE A 181 0.58 20.30 1.86
N HIS A 182 0.10 19.98 3.07
CA HIS A 182 -0.44 20.98 3.99
C HIS A 182 0.64 21.85 4.63
N LEU A 183 1.87 21.35 4.81
CA LEU A 183 3.02 22.16 5.21
C LEU A 183 3.31 23.26 4.18
N PHE A 184 3.27 22.95 2.91
CA PHE A 184 3.46 23.96 1.86
C PHE A 184 2.24 24.87 1.70
N PHE A 185 1.01 24.38 1.92
CA PHE A 185 -0.19 25.24 1.92
C PHE A 185 -0.16 26.23 3.08
N VAL A 186 0.22 25.83 4.26
CA VAL A 186 0.43 26.72 5.41
C VAL A 186 1.51 27.75 5.09
N GLY A 187 2.63 27.35 4.51
CA GLY A 187 3.69 28.27 4.04
C GLY A 187 3.17 29.27 3.00
N PHE A 188 2.39 28.79 2.03
CA PHE A 188 1.76 29.64 1.00
C PHE A 188 0.79 30.67 1.60
N LEU A 189 -0.05 30.28 2.55
CA LEU A 189 -0.99 31.15 3.24
C LEU A 189 -0.27 32.15 4.14
N ALA A 190 0.76 31.73 4.86
CA ALA A 190 1.57 32.60 5.72
C ALA A 190 2.23 33.74 4.93
N VAL A 191 2.81 33.41 3.77
CA VAL A 191 3.44 34.41 2.86
C VAL A 191 2.43 35.41 2.36
N ARG A 192 1.18 35.02 2.15
CA ARG A 192 0.10 35.90 1.64
C ARG A 192 -0.55 36.73 2.72
N SER A 193 -0.48 36.30 3.97
CA SER A 193 -1.11 37.03 5.07
C SER A 193 -0.33 38.30 5.41
N LYS A 194 -1.08 39.41 5.55
CA LYS A 194 -0.57 40.70 6.06
C LYS A 194 -0.79 40.84 7.55
N VAL A 195 -1.50 39.92 8.19
CA VAL A 195 -1.86 39.93 9.60
C VAL A 195 -0.88 39.06 10.37
N THR A 196 -0.11 39.67 11.25
CA THR A 196 0.92 38.97 12.05
C THR A 196 0.35 37.80 12.84
N LEU A 197 -0.83 37.94 13.45
CA LEU A 197 -1.50 36.87 14.17
C LEU A 197 -1.75 35.64 13.27
N HIS A 198 -2.20 35.85 12.03
CA HIS A 198 -2.38 34.73 11.08
C HIS A 198 -1.05 34.06 10.75
N GLN A 199 0.03 34.84 10.57
CA GLN A 199 1.37 34.26 10.30
C GLN A 199 1.86 33.42 11.47
N VAL A 200 1.64 33.87 12.71
CA VAL A 200 1.96 33.09 13.92
C VAL A 200 1.12 31.82 14.00
N LEU A 201 -0.20 31.90 13.74
CA LEU A 201 -1.08 30.73 13.74
C LEU A 201 -0.64 29.69 12.68
N TYR A 202 -0.34 30.12 11.47
CA TYR A 202 0.20 29.23 10.43
C TYR A 202 1.55 28.64 10.83
N GLY A 203 2.41 29.39 11.53
CA GLY A 203 3.65 28.88 12.09
C GLY A 203 3.42 27.76 13.09
N VAL A 204 2.50 27.94 14.04
CA VAL A 204 2.13 26.92 15.05
C VAL A 204 1.53 25.68 14.37
N ILE A 205 0.60 25.86 13.44
CA ILE A 205 0.00 24.74 12.68
C ILE A 205 1.09 24.00 11.89
N GLY A 206 2.03 24.72 11.27
CA GLY A 206 3.15 24.14 10.56
C GLY A 206 4.03 23.28 11.47
N LEU A 207 4.32 23.73 12.69
CA LEU A 207 5.07 22.93 13.67
C LEU A 207 4.32 21.63 14.07
N ILE A 208 3.00 21.70 14.26
CA ILE A 208 2.17 20.52 14.51
C ILE A 208 2.28 19.54 13.33
N PHE A 209 2.17 20.04 12.09
CA PHE A 209 2.28 19.18 10.90
C PHE A 209 3.67 18.58 10.72
N VAL A 210 4.75 19.31 11.01
CA VAL A 210 6.13 18.76 11.01
C VAL A 210 6.24 17.65 12.04
N TYR A 211 5.76 17.87 13.27
CA TYR A 211 5.81 16.86 14.31
C TYR A 211 4.98 15.62 13.94
N THR A 212 3.79 15.82 13.40
CA THR A 212 2.94 14.73 12.90
C THR A 212 3.63 13.97 11.76
N LEU A 213 4.25 14.67 10.80
CA LEU A 213 5.03 14.04 9.73
C LEU A 213 6.16 13.15 10.28
N LEU A 214 6.89 13.60 11.29
CA LEU A 214 7.93 12.82 11.94
C LEU A 214 7.37 11.54 12.58
N LEU A 215 6.22 11.62 13.25
CA LEU A 215 5.55 10.49 13.90
C LEU A 215 5.03 9.43 12.91
N THR A 216 4.78 9.79 11.65
CA THR A 216 4.46 8.78 10.62
C THR A 216 5.63 7.82 10.34
N GLY A 217 6.85 8.20 10.67
CA GLY A 217 8.07 7.43 10.40
C GLY A 217 8.33 7.18 8.91
N THR A 218 7.70 7.95 8.00
CA THR A 218 7.85 7.78 6.56
C THR A 218 9.07 8.55 6.05
N ARG A 219 10.20 7.84 5.95
CA ARG A 219 11.52 8.39 5.59
C ARG A 219 11.50 9.15 4.26
N GLY A 220 10.88 8.57 3.22
CA GLY A 220 10.81 9.17 1.89
C GLY A 220 10.10 10.52 1.86
N THR A 221 9.00 10.66 2.62
CA THR A 221 8.25 11.93 2.70
C THR A 221 9.02 12.99 3.48
N PHE A 222 9.74 12.58 4.53
CA PHE A 222 10.60 13.51 5.27
C PHE A 222 11.72 14.07 4.39
N ILE A 223 12.39 13.20 3.62
CA ILE A 223 13.40 13.61 2.62
C ILE A 223 12.76 14.53 1.56
N GLY A 224 11.56 14.19 1.08
CA GLY A 224 10.79 15.02 0.16
C GLY A 224 10.47 16.40 0.74
N PHE A 225 10.08 16.49 2.00
CA PHE A 225 9.80 17.76 2.68
C PHE A 225 11.06 18.63 2.78
N VAL A 226 12.17 18.06 3.25
CA VAL A 226 13.45 18.79 3.34
C VAL A 226 13.94 19.22 1.95
N GLY A 227 13.88 18.32 0.96
CA GLY A 227 14.24 18.64 -0.42
C GLY A 227 13.36 19.73 -1.04
N GLY A 228 12.05 19.71 -0.75
CA GLY A 228 11.12 20.76 -1.16
C GLY A 228 11.43 22.12 -0.54
N ILE A 229 11.79 22.17 0.76
CA ILE A 229 12.26 23.41 1.43
C ILE A 229 13.54 23.89 0.78
N VAL A 230 14.53 23.01 0.58
CA VAL A 230 15.80 23.35 -0.07
C VAL A 230 15.53 23.92 -1.47
N ALA A 231 14.65 23.30 -2.25
CA ALA A 231 14.29 23.77 -3.58
C ALA A 231 13.62 25.17 -3.53
N ALA A 232 12.69 25.40 -2.58
CA ALA A 232 12.03 26.67 -2.40
C ALA A 232 13.01 27.79 -2.01
N VAL A 233 13.88 27.51 -1.06
CA VAL A 233 14.87 28.49 -0.58
C VAL A 233 15.93 28.75 -1.65
N THR A 234 16.38 27.73 -2.39
CA THR A 234 17.28 27.87 -3.54
C THR A 234 16.63 28.72 -4.65
N TYR A 235 15.35 28.52 -4.92
CA TYR A 235 14.60 29.35 -5.87
C TYR A 235 14.70 30.83 -5.50
N ILE A 236 14.46 31.16 -4.23
CA ILE A 236 14.54 32.55 -3.73
C ILE A 236 15.98 33.07 -3.81
N ALA A 237 16.97 32.29 -3.40
CA ALA A 237 18.38 32.68 -3.42
C ALA A 237 18.87 32.99 -4.85
N LEU A 238 18.41 32.24 -5.84
CA LEU A 238 18.80 32.44 -7.23
C LEU A 238 17.99 33.54 -7.94
N PHE A 239 16.69 33.57 -7.73
CA PHE A 239 15.75 34.37 -8.52
C PHE A 239 15.07 35.50 -7.76
N GLY A 240 15.36 35.69 -6.46
CA GLY A 240 14.84 36.78 -5.61
C GLY A 240 15.49 38.15 -5.82
N ARG A 241 16.02 38.42 -7.04
CA ARG A 241 16.81 39.64 -7.34
C ARG A 241 16.06 40.97 -7.10
N GLY A 242 14.73 40.98 -7.17
CA GLY A 242 13.90 42.16 -6.90
C GLY A 242 13.72 42.51 -5.41
N VAL A 243 14.19 41.63 -4.49
CA VAL A 243 14.07 41.81 -3.03
C VAL A 243 15.39 41.35 -2.38
N PRO A 244 16.44 42.23 -2.34
CA PRO A 244 17.78 41.85 -1.90
C PRO A 244 17.83 41.22 -0.49
N ALA A 245 17.08 41.79 0.47
CA ALA A 245 16.99 41.26 1.83
C ALA A 245 16.47 39.82 1.87
N LEU A 246 15.46 39.51 1.06
CA LEU A 246 14.88 38.17 0.97
C LEU A 246 15.91 37.14 0.43
N ARG A 247 16.69 37.57 -0.57
CA ARG A 247 17.78 36.75 -1.11
C ARG A 247 18.85 36.44 -0.07
N THR A 248 19.25 37.44 0.72
CA THR A 248 20.24 37.26 1.82
C THR A 248 19.70 36.28 2.86
N TYR A 249 18.44 36.44 3.29
CA TYR A 249 17.81 35.51 4.24
C TYR A 249 17.70 34.10 3.66
N ALA A 250 17.37 33.94 2.37
CA ALA A 250 17.33 32.64 1.71
C ALA A 250 18.72 31.99 1.66
N THR A 251 19.77 32.74 1.31
CA THR A 251 21.13 32.20 1.32
C THR A 251 21.56 31.78 2.74
N GLY A 252 21.27 32.63 3.74
CA GLY A 252 21.49 32.28 5.16
C GLY A 252 20.69 31.03 5.57
N GLY A 253 19.44 30.91 5.13
CA GLY A 253 18.61 29.74 5.37
C GLY A 253 19.20 28.45 4.79
N LEU A 254 19.76 28.48 3.58
CA LEU A 254 20.46 27.32 3.00
C LEU A 254 21.68 26.91 3.85
N ILE A 255 22.46 27.88 4.31
CA ILE A 255 23.61 27.62 5.19
C ILE A 255 23.13 27.00 6.51
N THR A 256 22.06 27.56 7.10
CA THR A 256 21.47 27.02 8.33
C THR A 256 20.97 25.59 8.16
N LEU A 257 20.25 25.29 7.05
CA LEU A 257 19.80 23.94 6.75
C LEU A 257 20.99 22.97 6.58
N ALA A 258 22.06 23.39 5.91
CA ALA A 258 23.27 22.58 5.78
C ALA A 258 23.93 22.33 7.15
N ILE A 259 24.02 23.35 8.00
CA ILE A 259 24.57 23.20 9.37
C ILE A 259 23.70 22.25 10.20
N ILE A 260 22.35 22.38 10.16
CA ILE A 260 21.43 21.47 10.86
C ILE A 260 21.64 20.02 10.38
N GLY A 261 21.76 19.82 9.07
CA GLY A 261 22.05 18.50 8.50
C GLY A 261 23.38 17.91 8.98
N LEU A 262 24.45 18.72 8.98
CA LEU A 262 25.77 18.29 9.48
C LEU A 262 25.75 17.96 10.98
N VAL A 263 25.06 18.80 11.77
CA VAL A 263 24.93 18.56 13.22
C VAL A 263 24.13 17.27 13.45
N PHE A 264 23.03 17.06 12.70
CA PHE A 264 22.25 15.81 12.81
C PHE A 264 23.09 14.57 12.50
N VAL A 265 23.89 14.61 11.42
CA VAL A 265 24.82 13.51 11.08
C VAL A 265 25.84 13.27 12.18
N ALA A 266 26.36 14.34 12.83
CA ALA A 266 27.31 14.22 13.91
C ALA A 266 26.74 13.64 15.20
N VAL A 267 25.42 13.86 15.47
CA VAL A 267 24.78 13.41 16.73
C VAL A 267 23.86 12.20 16.54
N LYS A 268 23.69 11.70 15.33
CA LYS A 268 22.71 10.64 15.01
C LYS A 268 22.88 9.36 15.83
N ASP A 269 24.11 9.02 16.22
CA ASP A 269 24.43 7.79 16.96
C ASP A 269 24.42 7.99 18.49
N THR A 270 24.06 9.20 18.96
CA THR A 270 23.94 9.48 20.40
C THR A 270 22.67 8.87 21.00
N ALA A 271 22.72 8.54 22.30
CA ALA A 271 21.58 8.00 23.04
C ALA A 271 20.34 8.93 22.96
N MET A 272 20.55 10.25 22.89
CA MET A 272 19.47 11.24 22.74
C MET A 272 18.67 11.02 21.46
N VAL A 273 19.33 10.77 20.34
CA VAL A 273 18.68 10.53 19.05
C VAL A 273 18.12 9.10 18.99
N GLN A 274 18.89 8.11 19.43
CA GLN A 274 18.54 6.69 19.35
C GLN A 274 17.36 6.30 20.26
N ASN A 275 17.22 6.96 21.41
CA ASN A 275 16.10 6.74 22.32
C ASN A 275 14.83 7.51 21.92
N THR A 276 14.90 8.37 20.90
CA THR A 276 13.74 9.12 20.38
C THR A 276 13.20 8.43 19.14
N GLY A 277 12.16 7.61 19.25
CA GLY A 277 11.65 6.74 18.20
C GLY A 277 11.58 7.35 16.79
N PRO A 278 10.95 8.53 16.55
CA PRO A 278 10.92 9.16 15.23
C PRO A 278 12.31 9.59 14.72
N LEU A 279 13.19 10.11 15.60
CA LEU A 279 14.54 10.52 15.23
C LEU A 279 15.45 9.33 14.97
N ALA A 280 15.34 8.27 15.79
CA ALA A 280 16.07 7.03 15.60
C ALA A 280 15.77 6.41 14.21
N ARG A 281 14.52 6.44 13.78
CA ARG A 281 14.14 5.95 12.43
C ARG A 281 14.79 6.73 11.29
N ILE A 282 14.97 8.05 11.46
CA ILE A 282 15.66 8.89 10.48
C ILE A 282 17.18 8.66 10.58
N ALA A 283 17.72 8.55 11.78
CA ALA A 283 19.15 8.33 12.03
C ALA A 283 19.64 6.97 11.51
N ASN A 284 18.77 5.93 11.64
CA ASN A 284 19.07 4.55 11.25
C ASN A 284 18.55 4.22 9.83
N ILE A 285 18.54 5.20 8.92
CA ILE A 285 18.29 4.91 7.51
C ILE A 285 19.49 4.13 6.96
N ASP A 286 19.32 2.84 6.75
CA ASP A 286 20.23 2.05 5.95
C ASP A 286 19.91 2.26 4.47
N LEU A 287 20.41 3.36 3.92
CA LEU A 287 20.24 3.67 2.50
C LEU A 287 20.78 2.57 1.60
N LYS A 288 21.81 1.85 2.04
CA LYS A 288 22.41 0.79 1.23
C LYS A 288 21.50 -0.42 1.14
N ALA A 289 20.97 -0.91 2.26
CA ALA A 289 20.04 -2.03 2.27
C ALA A 289 18.70 -1.68 1.57
N ASP A 290 18.13 -0.50 1.89
CA ASP A 290 16.89 -0.02 1.25
C ASP A 290 17.06 0.15 -0.28
N LEU A 291 18.23 0.62 -0.75
CA LEU A 291 18.53 0.78 -2.17
C LEU A 291 18.83 -0.54 -2.88
N VAL A 292 19.37 -1.54 -2.20
CA VAL A 292 19.59 -2.87 -2.80
C VAL A 292 18.26 -3.51 -3.15
N VAL A 293 17.33 -3.64 -2.20
CA VAL A 293 16.00 -4.23 -2.43
C VAL A 293 15.24 -3.46 -3.53
N ARG A 294 15.20 -2.11 -3.42
CA ARG A 294 14.51 -1.29 -4.41
C ARG A 294 15.20 -1.35 -5.77
N GLY A 295 16.54 -1.35 -5.80
CA GLY A 295 17.33 -1.47 -7.03
C GLY A 295 17.04 -2.77 -7.78
N THR A 296 16.88 -3.89 -7.05
CA THR A 296 16.47 -5.17 -7.63
C THR A 296 15.08 -5.03 -8.29
N ILE A 297 14.09 -4.47 -7.58
CA ILE A 297 12.73 -4.26 -8.13
C ILE A 297 12.77 -3.30 -9.34
N TRP A 298 13.59 -2.23 -9.29
CA TRP A 298 13.75 -1.31 -10.41
C TRP A 298 14.43 -1.96 -11.60
N GLY A 299 15.38 -2.88 -11.34
CA GLY A 299 16.00 -3.71 -12.38
C GLY A 299 14.97 -4.58 -13.10
N MET A 300 14.13 -5.29 -12.33
CA MET A 300 13.03 -6.09 -12.88
C MET A 300 12.06 -5.23 -13.70
N ALA A 301 11.67 -4.06 -13.18
CA ALA A 301 10.83 -3.12 -13.90
C ALA A 301 11.48 -2.64 -15.20
N TRP A 302 12.80 -2.39 -15.20
CA TRP A 302 13.52 -1.98 -16.41
C TRP A 302 13.54 -3.07 -17.49
N GLU A 303 13.66 -4.35 -17.09
CA GLU A 303 13.52 -5.46 -18.07
C GLU A 303 12.13 -5.45 -18.71
N GLY A 304 11.06 -5.29 -17.93
CA GLY A 304 9.70 -5.15 -18.47
C GLY A 304 9.54 -3.94 -19.39
N VAL A 305 10.14 -2.79 -19.07
CA VAL A 305 10.11 -1.60 -19.95
C VAL A 305 10.76 -1.89 -21.30
N LYS A 306 11.85 -2.68 -21.35
CA LYS A 306 12.50 -3.06 -22.62
C LYS A 306 11.60 -3.91 -23.49
N GLU A 307 10.74 -4.73 -22.91
CA GLU A 307 9.81 -5.59 -23.66
C GLU A 307 8.64 -4.80 -24.24
N ARG A 308 8.07 -3.85 -23.48
CA ARG A 308 6.93 -3.03 -23.92
C ARG A 308 7.25 -1.52 -23.82
N PRO A 309 8.17 -0.98 -24.63
CA PRO A 309 8.72 0.35 -24.41
C PRO A 309 7.76 1.52 -24.71
N LEU A 310 6.74 1.36 -25.55
CA LEU A 310 5.91 2.48 -26.02
C LEU A 310 4.68 2.72 -25.15
N LEU A 311 3.88 1.68 -24.85
CA LEU A 311 2.62 1.76 -24.14
C LEU A 311 2.61 0.97 -22.82
N GLY A 312 3.67 0.21 -22.52
CA GLY A 312 3.80 -0.55 -21.29
C GLY A 312 2.77 -1.68 -21.14
N TYR A 313 2.48 -2.03 -19.89
CA TYR A 313 1.61 -3.15 -19.49
C TYR A 313 0.19 -2.72 -19.08
N GLY A 314 -0.09 -1.42 -19.03
CA GLY A 314 -1.29 -0.87 -18.42
C GLY A 314 -1.15 -0.66 -16.90
N GLN A 315 -2.01 0.21 -16.34
CA GLN A 315 -1.97 0.52 -14.91
C GLN A 315 -2.26 -0.73 -14.06
N GLY A 316 -1.53 -0.88 -12.94
CA GLY A 316 -1.75 -1.95 -11.97
C GLY A 316 -1.28 -3.35 -12.40
N ASN A 317 -0.62 -3.51 -13.56
CA ASN A 317 -0.17 -4.81 -14.08
C ASN A 317 1.32 -5.10 -13.84
N PHE A 318 1.99 -4.37 -12.97
CA PHE A 318 3.39 -4.65 -12.63
C PHE A 318 3.58 -6.05 -12.03
N ASN A 319 2.58 -6.62 -11.38
CA ASN A 319 2.64 -7.98 -10.82
C ASN A 319 3.02 -9.06 -11.86
N TYR A 320 2.65 -8.91 -13.12
CA TYR A 320 3.04 -9.84 -14.20
C TYR A 320 4.55 -9.76 -14.45
N VAL A 321 5.08 -8.54 -14.62
CA VAL A 321 6.53 -8.30 -14.78
C VAL A 321 7.30 -8.76 -13.55
N PHE A 322 6.78 -8.44 -12.35
CA PHE A 322 7.40 -8.83 -11.08
C PHE A 322 7.52 -10.35 -10.95
N ASN A 323 6.49 -11.11 -11.31
CA ASN A 323 6.51 -12.56 -11.24
C ASN A 323 7.44 -13.16 -12.30
N GLU A 324 7.35 -12.70 -13.56
CA GLU A 324 8.17 -13.21 -14.65
C GLU A 324 9.67 -12.97 -14.44
N LYS A 325 10.03 -11.78 -13.91
CA LYS A 325 11.43 -11.35 -13.68
C LYS A 325 11.84 -11.45 -12.22
N TYR A 326 11.16 -12.29 -11.44
CA TYR A 326 11.40 -12.40 -10.00
C TYR A 326 12.87 -12.71 -9.71
N ASP A 327 13.41 -12.03 -8.69
CA ASP A 327 14.77 -12.27 -8.18
C ASP A 327 14.68 -12.94 -6.81
N ALA A 328 15.29 -14.09 -6.65
CA ALA A 328 15.19 -14.91 -5.44
C ALA A 328 15.69 -14.19 -4.17
N SER A 329 16.56 -13.17 -4.30
CA SER A 329 17.02 -12.36 -3.16
C SER A 329 15.90 -11.59 -2.46
N LEU A 330 14.73 -11.45 -3.09
CA LEU A 330 13.55 -10.82 -2.54
C LEU A 330 12.68 -11.76 -1.67
N TYR A 331 13.13 -12.99 -1.41
CA TYR A 331 12.37 -14.02 -0.67
C TYR A 331 11.80 -13.55 0.68
N ALA A 332 12.48 -12.62 1.37
CA ALA A 332 12.06 -12.07 2.67
C ALA A 332 11.18 -10.82 2.55
N GLN A 333 10.88 -10.39 1.33
CA GLN A 333 10.04 -9.24 1.06
C GLN A 333 8.60 -9.68 0.77
N GLU A 334 7.73 -8.71 0.47
CA GLU A 334 6.40 -9.00 -0.03
C GLU A 334 6.47 -9.89 -1.28
N GLN A 335 5.66 -10.96 -1.32
CA GLN A 335 5.76 -11.97 -2.38
C GLN A 335 5.03 -11.55 -3.68
N TRP A 336 4.15 -10.56 -3.62
CA TRP A 336 3.25 -10.19 -4.71
C TRP A 336 3.21 -8.68 -4.91
N PHE A 337 4.37 -8.07 -5.25
CA PHE A 337 4.44 -6.63 -5.53
C PHE A 337 3.55 -6.25 -6.72
N ASP A 338 2.67 -5.29 -6.50
CA ASP A 338 1.79 -4.69 -7.51
C ASP A 338 2.29 -3.32 -8.01
N ARG A 339 3.32 -2.74 -7.33
CA ARG A 339 3.91 -1.43 -7.61
C ARG A 339 5.42 -1.47 -7.55
N VAL A 340 6.06 -0.62 -8.37
CA VAL A 340 7.53 -0.53 -8.41
C VAL A 340 8.11 0.30 -7.25
N HIS A 341 7.27 1.05 -6.54
CA HIS A 341 7.67 2.01 -5.50
C HIS A 341 8.64 3.09 -6.01
N ASN A 342 8.48 3.50 -7.26
CA ASN A 342 9.21 4.60 -7.89
C ASN A 342 8.37 5.14 -9.04
N ILE A 343 7.94 6.39 -8.94
CA ILE A 343 7.03 7.03 -9.89
C ILE A 343 7.55 7.02 -11.34
N LEU A 344 8.90 7.04 -11.53
CA LEU A 344 9.48 6.98 -12.86
C LEU A 344 9.20 5.62 -13.50
N PHE A 345 9.49 4.54 -12.79
CA PHE A 345 9.27 3.19 -13.27
C PHE A 345 7.78 2.80 -13.26
N ASP A 346 6.98 3.30 -12.31
CA ASP A 346 5.54 3.05 -12.29
C ASP A 346 4.89 3.54 -13.60
N TRP A 347 5.22 4.75 -14.07
CA TRP A 347 4.67 5.27 -15.32
C TRP A 347 5.30 4.65 -16.57
N LEU A 348 6.58 4.24 -16.51
CA LEU A 348 7.22 3.49 -17.61
C LEU A 348 6.60 2.11 -17.77
N ILE A 349 6.30 1.40 -16.68
CA ILE A 349 5.61 0.11 -16.74
C ILE A 349 4.15 0.27 -17.15
N ALA A 350 3.43 1.25 -16.59
CA ALA A 350 2.01 1.42 -16.85
C ALA A 350 1.70 1.94 -18.26
N GLY A 351 2.49 2.89 -18.78
CA GLY A 351 2.19 3.59 -20.02
C GLY A 351 3.35 3.66 -21.02
N GLY A 352 4.44 2.94 -20.76
CA GLY A 352 5.66 3.02 -21.56
C GLY A 352 6.24 4.44 -21.61
N LEU A 353 7.07 4.70 -22.59
CA LEU A 353 7.67 6.02 -22.81
C LEU A 353 6.60 7.11 -23.07
N LEU A 354 5.51 6.77 -23.75
CA LEU A 354 4.45 7.74 -24.04
C LEU A 354 3.70 8.14 -22.75
N GLY A 355 3.32 7.18 -21.92
CA GLY A 355 2.69 7.45 -20.62
C GLY A 355 3.61 8.22 -19.67
N PHE A 356 4.89 7.86 -19.62
CA PHE A 356 5.92 8.57 -18.87
C PHE A 356 6.03 10.04 -19.30
N ILE A 357 6.21 10.31 -20.60
CA ILE A 357 6.31 11.68 -21.11
C ILE A 357 5.03 12.46 -20.83
N ALA A 358 3.85 11.86 -21.01
CA ALA A 358 2.58 12.50 -20.78
C ALA A 358 2.40 12.85 -19.29
N TYR A 359 2.72 11.95 -18.36
CA TYR A 359 2.63 12.23 -16.92
C TYR A 359 3.57 13.37 -16.49
N PHE A 360 4.84 13.28 -16.87
CA PHE A 360 5.82 14.31 -16.49
C PHE A 360 5.60 15.64 -17.22
N SER A 361 4.90 15.66 -18.38
CA SER A 361 4.48 16.89 -19.05
C SER A 361 3.55 17.75 -18.20
N ILE A 362 2.74 17.15 -17.32
CA ILE A 362 1.86 17.87 -16.37
C ILE A 362 2.70 18.69 -15.39
N MET A 363 3.68 18.04 -14.75
CA MET A 363 4.60 18.72 -13.84
C MET A 363 5.46 19.76 -14.57
N ALA A 364 5.96 19.43 -15.77
CA ALA A 364 6.71 20.34 -16.61
C ALA A 364 5.87 21.57 -16.99
N ALA A 365 4.58 21.41 -17.32
CA ALA A 365 3.67 22.53 -17.59
C ALA A 365 3.46 23.41 -16.35
N ALA A 366 3.33 22.84 -15.16
CA ALA A 366 3.26 23.61 -13.93
C ALA A 366 4.56 24.40 -13.66
N LEU A 367 5.72 23.73 -13.78
CA LEU A 367 7.03 24.36 -13.61
C LEU A 367 7.33 25.40 -14.71
N PHE A 368 6.78 25.22 -15.91
CA PHE A 368 6.87 26.25 -16.95
C PHE A 368 6.31 27.58 -16.47
N TYR A 369 5.14 27.62 -15.86
CA TYR A 369 4.53 28.85 -15.36
C TYR A 369 5.18 29.38 -14.08
N LEU A 370 5.75 28.51 -13.26
CA LEU A 370 6.38 28.93 -12.00
C LEU A 370 7.83 29.38 -12.19
N LEU A 371 8.56 28.78 -13.13
CA LEU A 371 10.00 28.97 -13.30
C LEU A 371 10.36 29.52 -14.68
N ILE A 372 9.99 28.80 -15.78
CA ILE A 372 10.50 29.11 -17.11
C ILE A 372 9.95 30.46 -17.62
N GLU A 373 8.64 30.64 -17.59
CA GLU A 373 7.99 31.83 -18.11
C GLU A 373 8.46 33.12 -17.38
N PRO A 374 8.44 33.20 -16.01
CA PRO A 374 8.83 34.44 -15.34
C PRO A 374 10.34 34.67 -15.21
N VAL A 375 11.16 33.60 -15.16
CA VAL A 375 12.61 33.75 -14.91
C VAL A 375 13.39 33.83 -16.21
N PHE A 376 13.15 32.91 -17.13
CA PHE A 376 13.96 32.80 -18.36
C PHE A 376 13.34 33.58 -19.52
N LEU A 377 12.00 33.54 -19.68
CA LEU A 377 11.32 34.30 -20.71
C LEU A 377 10.98 35.72 -20.25
N LYS A 378 11.24 36.07 -18.98
CA LYS A 378 11.04 37.41 -18.38
C LYS A 378 9.61 37.94 -18.57
N ARG A 379 8.61 37.04 -18.61
CA ARG A 379 7.19 37.42 -18.68
C ARG A 379 6.65 37.74 -17.29
N GLU A 380 5.67 38.63 -17.23
CA GLU A 380 5.01 39.01 -15.98
C GLU A 380 4.28 37.78 -15.40
N SER A 381 4.55 37.47 -14.13
CA SER A 381 3.91 36.39 -13.40
C SER A 381 2.79 36.91 -12.50
N LYS A 382 1.71 36.12 -12.41
CA LYS A 382 0.60 36.36 -11.47
C LYS A 382 0.93 35.92 -10.03
N PHE A 383 2.07 35.27 -9.84
CA PHE A 383 2.58 34.87 -8.55
C PHE A 383 3.80 35.71 -8.15
N THR A 384 3.92 36.05 -6.89
CA THR A 384 5.14 36.64 -6.32
C THR A 384 6.30 35.62 -6.38
N VAL A 385 7.54 36.11 -6.23
CA VAL A 385 8.73 35.22 -6.20
C VAL A 385 8.61 34.17 -5.10
N VAL A 386 8.09 34.54 -3.93
CA VAL A 386 7.95 33.62 -2.78
C VAL A 386 6.83 32.60 -3.01
N GLU A 387 5.69 33.02 -3.55
CA GLU A 387 4.62 32.07 -3.93
C GLU A 387 5.12 31.02 -4.94
N ARG A 388 5.88 31.46 -5.96
CA ARG A 388 6.50 30.55 -6.94
C ARG A 388 7.49 29.60 -6.28
N ALA A 389 8.31 30.08 -5.37
CA ALA A 389 9.27 29.28 -4.64
C ALA A 389 8.58 28.20 -3.80
N VAL A 390 7.52 28.56 -3.06
CA VAL A 390 6.75 27.61 -2.24
C VAL A 390 6.09 26.53 -3.10
N LEU A 391 5.44 26.92 -4.21
CA LEU A 391 4.79 25.96 -5.12
C LEU A 391 5.81 25.08 -5.86
N THR A 392 6.95 25.63 -6.26
CA THR A 392 8.06 24.84 -6.84
C THR A 392 8.62 23.86 -5.81
N GLY A 393 8.82 24.31 -4.57
CA GLY A 393 9.26 23.45 -3.47
C GLY A 393 8.28 22.30 -3.19
N LEU A 394 6.97 22.59 -3.22
CA LEU A 394 5.94 21.57 -3.07
C LEU A 394 6.02 20.52 -4.19
N LEU A 395 6.10 20.95 -5.45
CA LEU A 395 6.21 20.00 -6.58
C LEU A 395 7.48 19.14 -6.53
N VAL A 396 8.62 19.73 -6.16
CA VAL A 396 9.88 19.01 -5.96
C VAL A 396 9.78 18.05 -4.78
N GLY A 397 9.23 18.49 -3.64
CA GLY A 397 9.05 17.64 -2.46
C GLY A 397 8.12 16.45 -2.73
N TYR A 398 7.04 16.68 -3.45
CA TYR A 398 6.12 15.64 -3.90
C TYR A 398 6.78 14.65 -4.87
N LEU A 399 7.56 15.14 -5.83
CA LEU A 399 8.33 14.27 -6.72
C LEU A 399 9.32 13.40 -5.95
N MET A 400 10.08 14.00 -5.00
CA MET A 400 11.03 13.25 -4.17
C MET A 400 10.35 12.20 -3.30
N HIS A 401 9.17 12.51 -2.76
CA HIS A 401 8.35 11.52 -2.04
C HIS A 401 8.02 10.33 -2.96
N ASN A 402 7.53 10.59 -4.17
CA ASN A 402 7.11 9.58 -5.13
C ASN A 402 8.27 8.79 -5.78
N LEU A 403 9.54 9.21 -5.60
CA LEU A 403 10.70 8.37 -6.00
C LEU A 403 10.84 7.10 -5.15
N VAL A 404 10.19 7.04 -3.98
CA VAL A 404 10.31 5.92 -3.03
C VAL A 404 8.97 5.43 -2.47
N VAL A 405 7.86 6.05 -2.89
CA VAL A 405 6.48 5.68 -2.55
C VAL A 405 5.65 5.75 -3.84
N PHE A 406 4.37 5.47 -3.79
CA PHE A 406 3.44 5.58 -4.92
C PHE A 406 2.26 6.50 -4.56
N ASP A 407 1.56 6.96 -5.60
CA ASP A 407 0.38 7.80 -5.44
C ASP A 407 -0.82 7.05 -4.85
N ASN A 408 -1.70 7.82 -4.23
CA ASN A 408 -2.98 7.36 -3.69
C ASN A 408 -4.02 8.48 -3.89
N ILE A 409 -5.29 8.18 -3.63
CA ILE A 409 -6.38 9.15 -3.86
C ILE A 409 -6.15 10.49 -3.15
N ILE A 410 -5.55 10.48 -1.96
CA ILE A 410 -5.29 11.71 -1.19
C ILE A 410 -4.20 12.54 -1.88
N SER A 411 -3.09 11.93 -2.31
CA SER A 411 -2.05 12.63 -3.05
C SER A 411 -2.57 13.17 -4.38
N TYR A 412 -3.39 12.43 -5.10
CA TYR A 412 -4.00 12.86 -6.36
C TYR A 412 -4.93 14.07 -6.19
N ILE A 413 -5.79 14.09 -5.16
CA ILE A 413 -6.67 15.23 -4.86
C ILE A 413 -5.85 16.50 -4.63
N PHE A 414 -4.79 16.42 -3.81
CA PHE A 414 -4.00 17.61 -3.48
C PHE A 414 -3.01 18.00 -4.58
N TYR A 415 -2.48 17.05 -5.35
CA TYR A 415 -1.74 17.36 -6.57
C TYR A 415 -2.65 18.06 -7.60
N GLY A 416 -3.84 17.52 -7.86
CA GLY A 416 -4.86 18.19 -8.68
C GLY A 416 -5.23 19.57 -8.19
N THR A 417 -5.31 19.78 -6.85
CA THR A 417 -5.55 21.10 -6.23
C THR A 417 -4.42 22.08 -6.55
N VAL A 418 -3.15 21.66 -6.46
CA VAL A 418 -1.99 22.51 -6.82
C VAL A 418 -2.02 22.88 -8.30
N LEU A 419 -2.29 21.91 -9.17
CA LEU A 419 -2.42 22.12 -10.61
C LEU A 419 -3.55 23.09 -10.93
N ALA A 420 -4.71 22.93 -10.29
CA ALA A 420 -5.87 23.84 -10.43
C ALA A 420 -5.57 25.25 -9.92
N LEU A 421 -4.84 25.40 -8.81
CA LEU A 421 -4.40 26.69 -8.28
C LEU A 421 -3.48 27.42 -9.28
N ILE A 422 -2.52 26.71 -9.85
CA ILE A 422 -1.62 27.30 -10.86
C ILE A 422 -2.43 27.65 -12.12
N HIS A 423 -3.23 26.71 -12.62
CA HIS A 423 -4.09 26.92 -13.78
C HIS A 423 -4.99 28.14 -13.62
N ALA A 424 -5.75 28.25 -12.54
CA ALA A 424 -6.68 29.35 -12.29
C ALA A 424 -6.03 30.75 -12.36
N ARG A 425 -4.72 30.81 -12.08
CA ARG A 425 -3.96 32.08 -12.07
C ARG A 425 -3.35 32.44 -13.42
N VAL A 426 -2.94 31.42 -14.20
CA VAL A 426 -2.18 31.66 -15.43
C VAL A 426 -3.02 31.48 -16.70
N ALA A 427 -4.16 30.80 -16.60
CA ALA A 427 -4.99 30.46 -17.72
C ALA A 427 -5.61 31.67 -18.42
N LYS A 428 -5.76 31.59 -19.73
CA LYS A 428 -6.31 32.63 -20.59
C LYS A 428 -7.66 32.18 -21.16
N PRO A 429 -8.64 33.10 -21.32
CA PRO A 429 -9.90 32.79 -21.97
C PRO A 429 -9.72 32.24 -23.38
N VAL A 430 -10.51 31.23 -23.75
CA VAL A 430 -10.55 30.66 -25.09
C VAL A 430 -11.69 31.35 -25.86
N LYS A 431 -11.33 32.09 -26.90
CA LYS A 431 -12.30 32.94 -27.65
C LYS A 431 -13.46 32.11 -28.25
N SER A 432 -13.16 30.97 -28.86
CA SER A 432 -14.18 30.08 -29.46
C SER A 432 -15.14 29.52 -28.42
N VAL A 433 -14.64 29.15 -27.23
CA VAL A 433 -15.48 28.66 -26.13
C VAL A 433 -16.36 29.76 -25.56
N ASN A 434 -15.82 30.99 -25.43
CA ASN A 434 -16.55 32.10 -24.90
C ASN A 434 -17.58 32.72 -25.87
N ALA A 435 -17.38 32.51 -27.16
CA ALA A 435 -18.32 32.99 -28.20
C ALA A 435 -19.59 32.15 -28.30
N TYR A 436 -19.56 30.90 -27.78
CA TYR A 436 -20.69 30.00 -27.82
C TYR A 436 -21.80 30.47 -26.85
N THR A 437 -23.03 30.59 -27.33
CA THR A 437 -24.20 30.91 -26.51
C THR A 437 -25.30 29.88 -26.74
N MET A 438 -25.96 29.47 -25.70
CA MET A 438 -27.10 28.57 -25.75
C MET A 438 -28.30 29.23 -25.10
N GLU A 439 -29.47 29.07 -25.72
CA GLU A 439 -30.72 29.59 -25.19
C GLU A 439 -31.03 28.96 -23.81
N PRO A 440 -31.41 29.80 -22.81
CA PRO A 440 -31.72 29.29 -21.46
C PRO A 440 -32.79 28.18 -21.45
N VAL A 441 -33.74 28.21 -22.36
CA VAL A 441 -34.80 27.19 -22.49
C VAL A 441 -34.21 25.86 -22.91
N LEU A 442 -33.25 25.84 -23.85
CA LEU A 442 -32.57 24.61 -24.26
C LEU A 442 -31.75 24.01 -23.11
N ILE A 443 -31.06 24.84 -22.35
CA ILE A 443 -30.30 24.37 -21.18
C ILE A 443 -31.24 23.73 -20.16
N THR A 444 -32.37 24.36 -19.82
CA THR A 444 -33.26 23.89 -18.76
C THR A 444 -34.11 22.70 -19.16
N GLN A 445 -34.65 22.71 -20.38
CA GLN A 445 -35.63 21.71 -20.79
C GLN A 445 -35.04 20.46 -21.46
N PHE A 446 -33.85 20.60 -22.07
CA PHE A 446 -33.22 19.50 -22.81
C PHE A 446 -31.87 19.08 -22.21
N VAL A 447 -30.94 20.03 -22.03
CA VAL A 447 -29.58 19.68 -21.59
C VAL A 447 -29.57 19.21 -20.14
N THR A 448 -30.28 19.88 -19.25
CA THR A 448 -30.34 19.52 -17.81
C THR A 448 -30.87 18.12 -17.58
N PRO A 449 -32.03 17.68 -18.13
CA PRO A 449 -32.48 16.30 -17.98
C PRO A 449 -31.48 15.27 -18.51
N VAL A 450 -30.88 15.53 -19.68
CA VAL A 450 -29.88 14.64 -20.26
C VAL A 450 -28.66 14.49 -19.36
N ILE A 451 -28.14 15.60 -18.83
CA ILE A 451 -26.99 15.58 -17.90
C ILE A 451 -27.35 14.83 -16.61
N ILE A 452 -28.55 15.06 -16.05
CA ILE A 452 -29.01 14.33 -14.85
C ILE A 452 -29.06 12.82 -15.12
N ILE A 453 -29.63 12.42 -16.25
CA ILE A 453 -29.72 11.00 -16.64
C ILE A 453 -28.31 10.40 -16.80
N ILE A 454 -27.41 11.07 -17.54
CA ILE A 454 -26.03 10.61 -17.74
C ILE A 454 -25.30 10.48 -16.40
N THR A 455 -25.48 11.46 -15.51
CA THR A 455 -24.86 11.43 -14.19
C THR A 455 -25.41 10.31 -13.33
N GLY A 456 -26.73 10.08 -13.36
CA GLY A 456 -27.36 8.95 -12.68
C GLY A 456 -26.83 7.60 -13.18
N PHE A 457 -26.67 7.44 -14.49
CA PHE A 457 -26.04 6.25 -15.08
C PHE A 457 -24.57 6.13 -14.69
N ALA A 458 -23.80 7.22 -14.70
CA ALA A 458 -22.40 7.20 -14.28
C ALA A 458 -22.28 6.74 -12.82
N ILE A 459 -23.02 7.36 -11.89
CA ILE A 459 -23.01 6.97 -10.47
C ILE A 459 -23.40 5.47 -10.33
N TYR A 460 -24.41 5.03 -11.03
CA TYR A 460 -24.89 3.66 -10.96
C TYR A 460 -23.84 2.66 -11.45
N PHE A 461 -23.33 2.82 -12.68
CA PHE A 461 -22.43 1.82 -13.29
C PHE A 461 -20.98 1.93 -12.82
N ILE A 462 -20.52 3.15 -12.45
CA ILE A 462 -19.13 3.35 -12.03
C ILE A 462 -18.93 3.01 -10.55
N ASN A 463 -19.92 3.28 -9.69
CA ASN A 463 -19.69 3.20 -8.25
C ASN A 463 -20.51 2.10 -7.56
N LEU A 464 -21.81 1.98 -7.87
CA LEU A 464 -22.73 1.18 -7.05
C LEU A 464 -22.38 -0.32 -6.99
N PRO A 465 -22.04 -1.01 -8.11
CA PRO A 465 -21.67 -2.43 -8.05
C PRO A 465 -20.46 -2.68 -7.16
N GLY A 466 -19.42 -1.84 -7.27
CA GLY A 466 -18.21 -1.96 -6.43
C GLY A 466 -18.48 -1.65 -4.96
N MET A 467 -19.33 -0.65 -4.66
CA MET A 467 -19.73 -0.34 -3.27
C MET A 467 -20.46 -1.52 -2.63
N GLN A 468 -21.46 -2.07 -3.34
CA GLN A 468 -22.22 -3.20 -2.84
C GLN A 468 -21.35 -4.46 -2.68
N ALA A 469 -20.53 -4.78 -3.67
CA ALA A 469 -19.60 -5.91 -3.58
C ALA A 469 -18.61 -5.76 -2.42
N SER A 470 -18.13 -4.54 -2.15
CA SER A 470 -17.23 -4.26 -1.01
C SER A 470 -17.91 -4.49 0.35
N ALA A 471 -19.21 -4.13 0.46
CA ALA A 471 -20.00 -4.41 1.67
C ALA A 471 -20.27 -5.91 1.81
N ASP A 472 -20.82 -6.56 0.76
CA ASP A 472 -21.14 -7.98 0.77
C ASP A 472 -19.92 -8.86 1.15
N VAL A 473 -18.71 -8.54 0.64
CA VAL A 473 -17.47 -9.26 1.05
C VAL A 473 -17.16 -9.10 2.53
N LEU A 474 -17.30 -7.90 3.06
CA LEU A 474 -17.03 -7.67 4.47
C LEU A 474 -18.04 -8.38 5.36
N ASP A 475 -19.31 -8.41 4.96
CA ASP A 475 -20.37 -9.14 5.65
C ASP A 475 -20.10 -10.66 5.60
N ALA A 476 -19.67 -11.19 4.43
CA ALA A 476 -19.22 -12.57 4.31
C ALA A 476 -18.08 -12.91 5.28
N LEU A 477 -17.07 -12.04 5.39
CA LEU A 477 -15.92 -12.25 6.29
C LEU A 477 -16.28 -12.13 7.78
N ARG A 478 -17.35 -11.43 8.13
CA ARG A 478 -17.88 -11.30 9.50
C ARG A 478 -18.86 -12.40 9.88
N ALA A 479 -19.44 -13.08 8.87
CA ALA A 479 -20.45 -14.13 9.07
C ALA A 479 -19.90 -15.27 9.95
N GLN A 480 -20.70 -15.67 10.93
CA GLN A 480 -20.41 -16.83 11.80
C GLN A 480 -21.09 -18.08 11.28
N ASP A 481 -22.19 -17.93 10.55
CA ASP A 481 -22.94 -19.02 9.94
C ASP A 481 -22.39 -19.30 8.52
N PRO A 482 -22.03 -20.55 8.20
CA PRO A 482 -21.55 -20.94 6.87
C PRO A 482 -22.53 -20.63 5.73
N GLN A 483 -23.83 -20.71 5.96
CA GLN A 483 -24.83 -20.41 4.95
C GLN A 483 -24.90 -18.89 4.66
N GLU A 484 -24.79 -18.05 5.69
CA GLU A 484 -24.66 -16.59 5.55
C GLU A 484 -23.38 -16.22 4.80
N LEU A 485 -22.23 -16.80 5.17
CA LEU A 485 -20.96 -16.63 4.46
C LEU A 485 -21.09 -16.91 2.95
N LEU A 486 -21.73 -18.05 2.61
CA LEU A 486 -21.94 -18.43 1.21
C LEU A 486 -22.90 -17.49 0.49
N ALA A 487 -23.98 -17.04 1.16
CA ALA A 487 -24.95 -16.12 0.58
C ALA A 487 -24.31 -14.78 0.24
N GLU A 488 -23.50 -14.23 1.16
CA GLU A 488 -22.83 -12.95 0.97
C GLU A 488 -21.71 -13.01 -0.08
N PHE A 489 -20.91 -14.09 -0.13
CA PHE A 489 -19.95 -14.26 -1.23
C PHE A 489 -20.63 -14.39 -2.59
N ARG A 490 -21.73 -15.12 -2.70
CA ARG A 490 -22.52 -15.19 -3.94
C ARG A 490 -23.10 -13.83 -4.32
N SER A 491 -23.57 -13.06 -3.33
CA SER A 491 -24.04 -11.69 -3.55
C SER A 491 -22.92 -10.83 -4.12
N ALA A 492 -21.74 -10.81 -3.47
CA ALA A 492 -20.59 -10.05 -3.91
C ALA A 492 -20.13 -10.39 -5.34
N ILE A 493 -20.09 -11.67 -5.69
CA ILE A 493 -19.73 -12.15 -7.04
C ILE A 493 -20.77 -11.70 -8.07
N ASN A 494 -22.06 -11.82 -7.75
CA ASN A 494 -23.16 -11.47 -8.64
C ASN A 494 -23.30 -9.95 -8.89
N ARG A 495 -22.60 -9.09 -8.10
CA ARG A 495 -22.51 -7.65 -8.39
C ARG A 495 -21.73 -7.35 -9.68
N ASP A 496 -21.01 -8.32 -10.24
CA ASP A 496 -20.19 -8.16 -11.45
C ASP A 496 -19.29 -6.92 -11.39
N SER A 497 -18.63 -6.75 -10.25
CA SER A 497 -17.75 -5.61 -9.98
C SER A 497 -16.33 -5.87 -10.46
N PHE A 498 -15.56 -4.79 -10.59
CA PHE A 498 -14.15 -4.84 -10.98
C PHE A 498 -13.26 -5.64 -9.99
N ALA A 499 -13.73 -5.88 -8.78
CA ALA A 499 -12.96 -6.51 -7.69
C ALA A 499 -13.19 -8.03 -7.59
N ARG A 500 -13.74 -8.68 -8.63
CA ARG A 500 -14.03 -10.12 -8.62
C ARG A 500 -12.82 -10.96 -8.17
N GLN A 501 -11.61 -10.61 -8.61
CA GLN A 501 -10.41 -11.34 -8.20
C GLN A 501 -10.20 -11.33 -6.69
N GLU A 502 -10.27 -10.15 -6.04
CA GLU A 502 -10.10 -10.06 -4.58
C GLU A 502 -11.20 -10.80 -3.83
N ILE A 503 -12.43 -10.74 -4.32
CA ILE A 503 -13.57 -11.49 -3.74
C ILE A 503 -13.29 -12.99 -3.77
N VAL A 504 -12.86 -13.51 -4.90
CA VAL A 504 -12.58 -14.94 -5.09
C VAL A 504 -11.32 -15.38 -4.32
N GLU A 505 -10.29 -14.53 -4.22
CA GLU A 505 -9.12 -14.80 -3.37
C GLU A 505 -9.51 -14.93 -1.90
N GLN A 506 -10.41 -14.05 -1.39
CA GLN A 506 -10.93 -14.16 -0.02
C GLN A 506 -11.75 -15.44 0.17
N LEU A 507 -12.63 -15.77 -0.78
CA LEU A 507 -13.40 -17.01 -0.75
C LEU A 507 -12.50 -18.25 -0.79
N ALA A 508 -11.47 -18.26 -1.61
CA ALA A 508 -10.48 -19.35 -1.67
C ALA A 508 -9.76 -19.54 -0.33
N GLN A 509 -9.39 -18.44 0.34
CA GLN A 509 -8.81 -18.51 1.67
C GLN A 509 -9.78 -19.10 2.69
N GLN A 510 -11.07 -18.73 2.64
CA GLN A 510 -12.10 -19.32 3.50
C GLN A 510 -12.31 -20.80 3.19
N ALA A 511 -12.22 -21.22 1.94
CA ALA A 511 -12.31 -22.64 1.56
C ALA A 511 -11.16 -23.46 2.14
N VAL A 512 -9.92 -22.96 2.07
CA VAL A 512 -8.75 -23.61 2.69
C VAL A 512 -8.90 -23.69 4.21
N ASN A 513 -9.42 -22.63 4.86
CA ASN A 513 -9.68 -22.65 6.30
C ASN A 513 -10.79 -23.65 6.65
N ALA A 514 -11.87 -23.68 5.88
CA ALA A 514 -13.00 -24.60 6.06
C ALA A 514 -12.57 -26.08 5.91
N SER A 515 -11.66 -26.39 4.97
CA SER A 515 -11.16 -27.76 4.78
C SER A 515 -10.53 -28.38 6.05
N ARG A 516 -9.93 -27.53 6.88
CA ARG A 516 -9.25 -27.90 8.13
C ARG A 516 -10.14 -27.84 9.36
N ASN A 517 -11.28 -27.15 9.27
CA ASN A 517 -12.17 -26.92 10.41
C ASN A 517 -13.09 -28.11 10.65
N GLN A 518 -12.78 -28.92 11.67
CA GLN A 518 -13.57 -30.08 12.05
C GLN A 518 -14.92 -29.74 12.68
N ASN A 519 -15.13 -28.51 13.13
CA ASN A 519 -16.39 -28.06 13.71
C ASN A 519 -17.48 -27.75 12.68
N LEU A 520 -17.11 -27.59 11.39
CA LEU A 520 -18.05 -27.40 10.31
C LEU A 520 -18.66 -28.74 9.86
N SER A 521 -19.94 -28.72 9.48
CA SER A 521 -20.58 -29.88 8.87
C SER A 521 -19.86 -30.25 7.54
N GLN A 522 -19.96 -31.51 7.14
CA GLN A 522 -19.37 -31.96 5.87
C GLN A 522 -20.05 -31.24 4.68
N GLU A 523 -21.36 -30.98 4.78
CA GLU A 523 -22.14 -30.27 3.75
C GLU A 523 -21.69 -28.82 3.60
N ASP A 524 -21.51 -28.09 4.72
CA ASP A 524 -21.05 -26.69 4.68
C ASP A 524 -19.64 -26.58 4.11
N ARG A 525 -18.72 -27.46 4.57
CA ARG A 525 -17.36 -27.51 4.00
C ARG A 525 -17.38 -27.75 2.50
N ALA A 526 -18.15 -28.76 2.05
CA ALA A 526 -18.27 -29.08 0.62
C ALA A 526 -18.83 -27.90 -0.19
N SER A 527 -19.84 -27.19 0.35
CA SER A 527 -20.47 -26.06 -0.33
C SER A 527 -19.52 -24.85 -0.47
N ILE A 528 -18.74 -24.51 0.57
CA ILE A 528 -17.74 -23.45 0.51
C ILE A 528 -16.63 -23.80 -0.49
N MET A 529 -16.13 -25.04 -0.44
CA MET A 529 -15.08 -25.52 -1.33
C MET A 529 -15.55 -25.55 -2.79
N GLN A 530 -16.78 -26.02 -3.04
CA GLN A 530 -17.34 -26.07 -4.39
C GLN A 530 -17.48 -24.68 -5.01
N LEU A 531 -18.00 -23.69 -4.25
CA LEU A 531 -18.12 -22.31 -4.74
C LEU A 531 -16.73 -21.74 -5.05
N ALA A 532 -15.78 -21.90 -4.14
CA ALA A 532 -14.42 -21.38 -4.33
C ALA A 532 -13.70 -21.99 -5.54
N GLY A 533 -13.80 -23.33 -5.69
CA GLY A 533 -13.21 -24.03 -6.83
C GLY A 533 -13.79 -23.60 -8.18
N LEU A 534 -15.10 -23.43 -8.26
CA LEU A 534 -15.77 -22.94 -9.48
C LEU A 534 -15.30 -21.54 -9.87
N GLU A 535 -15.27 -20.62 -8.90
CA GLU A 535 -14.91 -19.23 -9.15
C GLU A 535 -13.42 -19.05 -9.47
N LEU A 536 -12.55 -19.86 -8.83
CA LEU A 536 -11.12 -19.88 -9.17
C LEU A 536 -10.88 -20.38 -10.60
N LEU A 537 -11.60 -21.41 -11.05
CA LEU A 537 -11.50 -21.91 -12.43
C LEU A 537 -11.92 -20.84 -13.44
N ILE A 538 -12.99 -20.09 -13.18
CA ILE A 538 -13.42 -18.98 -14.04
C ILE A 538 -12.34 -17.90 -14.10
N LEU A 539 -11.74 -17.53 -12.97
CA LEU A 539 -10.67 -16.53 -12.94
C LEU A 539 -9.41 -17.02 -13.67
N LEU A 540 -9.08 -18.29 -13.57
CA LEU A 540 -7.92 -18.85 -14.29
C LEU A 540 -8.11 -18.85 -15.80
N ASP A 541 -9.35 -19.12 -16.27
CA ASP A 541 -9.68 -19.01 -17.70
C ASP A 541 -9.54 -17.55 -18.20
N GLU A 542 -9.96 -16.59 -17.38
CA GLU A 542 -9.82 -15.15 -17.68
C GLU A 542 -8.36 -14.67 -17.61
N LYS A 543 -7.51 -15.27 -16.75
CA LYS A 543 -6.15 -14.80 -16.41
C LYS A 543 -5.14 -15.95 -16.35
N PRO A 544 -4.94 -16.68 -17.44
CA PRO A 544 -4.06 -17.85 -17.45
C PRO A 544 -2.57 -17.52 -17.21
N GLY A 545 -2.18 -16.25 -17.27
CA GLY A 545 -0.81 -15.77 -16.99
C GLY A 545 -0.59 -15.28 -15.55
N ASP A 546 -1.56 -15.44 -14.65
CA ASP A 546 -1.41 -14.96 -13.27
C ASP A 546 -0.86 -16.07 -12.34
N ALA A 547 0.44 -16.01 -12.05
CA ALA A 547 1.12 -16.97 -11.17
C ALA A 547 0.48 -17.07 -9.78
N ARG A 548 -0.10 -15.98 -9.27
CA ARG A 548 -0.76 -15.95 -7.96
C ARG A 548 -2.05 -16.75 -7.95
N LEU A 549 -2.86 -16.67 -9.01
CA LEU A 549 -4.09 -17.46 -9.13
C LEU A 549 -3.81 -18.95 -9.27
N HIS A 550 -2.80 -19.33 -10.05
CA HIS A 550 -2.34 -20.72 -10.12
C HIS A 550 -1.87 -21.24 -8.76
N ASN A 551 -1.15 -20.44 -7.99
CA ASN A 551 -0.73 -20.80 -6.63
C ASN A 551 -1.93 -20.94 -5.68
N PHE A 552 -2.95 -20.08 -5.75
CA PHE A 552 -4.19 -20.22 -5.00
C PHE A 552 -4.91 -21.52 -5.37
N MET A 553 -5.02 -21.82 -6.67
CA MET A 553 -5.69 -23.02 -7.15
C MET A 553 -4.93 -24.30 -6.76
N SER A 554 -3.61 -24.27 -6.79
CA SER A 554 -2.76 -25.37 -6.29
C SER A 554 -3.03 -25.64 -4.80
N SER A 555 -2.98 -24.59 -3.96
CA SER A 555 -3.26 -24.70 -2.53
C SER A 555 -4.67 -25.19 -2.24
N TYR A 556 -5.65 -24.74 -3.04
CA TYR A 556 -7.03 -25.22 -2.96
C TYR A 556 -7.12 -26.72 -3.28
N TYR A 557 -6.61 -27.18 -4.43
CA TYR A 557 -6.63 -28.59 -4.81
C TYR A 557 -5.91 -29.48 -3.80
N ARG A 558 -4.75 -29.03 -3.30
CA ARG A 558 -4.03 -29.73 -2.24
C ARG A 558 -4.85 -29.87 -0.96
N SER A 559 -5.61 -28.83 -0.60
CA SER A 559 -6.43 -28.82 0.62
C SER A 559 -7.62 -29.80 0.57
N ILE A 560 -8.09 -30.11 -0.65
CA ILE A 560 -9.19 -31.06 -0.88
C ILE A 560 -8.69 -32.46 -1.31
N GLY A 561 -7.36 -32.68 -1.34
CA GLY A 561 -6.75 -33.96 -1.68
C GLY A 561 -6.74 -34.31 -3.18
N VAL A 562 -6.96 -33.34 -4.06
CA VAL A 562 -6.92 -33.51 -5.52
C VAL A 562 -5.51 -33.20 -6.00
N ILE A 563 -4.59 -34.14 -5.74
CA ILE A 563 -3.14 -33.94 -5.86
C ILE A 563 -2.65 -33.77 -7.32
N PRO A 564 -3.16 -34.55 -8.31
CA PRO A 564 -2.71 -34.38 -9.69
C PRO A 564 -2.91 -32.95 -10.21
N GLU A 565 -4.07 -32.37 -9.96
CA GLU A 565 -4.43 -31.00 -10.37
C GLU A 565 -3.67 -29.97 -9.52
N ALA A 566 -3.42 -30.23 -8.23
CA ALA A 566 -2.56 -29.38 -7.39
C ALA A 566 -1.15 -29.29 -7.97
N ARG A 567 -0.58 -30.42 -8.39
CA ARG A 567 0.74 -30.51 -9.02
C ARG A 567 0.79 -29.73 -10.34
N GLU A 568 -0.21 -29.88 -11.19
CA GLU A 568 -0.31 -29.13 -12.46
C GLU A 568 -0.32 -27.62 -12.22
N GLN A 569 -1.17 -27.16 -11.31
CA GLN A 569 -1.29 -25.74 -11.00
C GLN A 569 -0.03 -25.17 -10.33
N ALA A 570 0.63 -25.93 -9.45
CA ALA A 570 1.92 -25.55 -8.86
C ALA A 570 3.03 -25.44 -9.92
N ALA A 571 3.07 -26.37 -10.89
CA ALA A 571 4.01 -26.34 -11.98
C ALA A 571 3.77 -25.11 -12.91
N LEU A 572 2.51 -24.80 -13.21
CA LEU A 572 2.15 -23.60 -13.97
C LEU A 572 2.57 -22.33 -13.23
N ALA A 573 2.26 -22.21 -11.92
CA ALA A 573 2.68 -21.08 -11.09
C ALA A 573 4.22 -20.89 -11.12
N ALA A 574 4.97 -21.99 -10.95
CA ALA A 574 6.43 -21.96 -10.99
C ALA A 574 6.97 -21.64 -12.40
N SER A 575 6.30 -22.06 -13.47
CA SER A 575 6.70 -21.70 -14.84
C SER A 575 6.56 -20.21 -15.14
N LEU A 576 5.54 -19.55 -14.52
CA LEU A 576 5.30 -18.12 -14.64
C LEU A 576 6.21 -17.27 -13.74
N SER A 577 6.86 -17.88 -12.74
CA SER A 577 7.80 -17.22 -11.83
C SER A 577 8.89 -18.20 -11.38
N PRO A 578 9.82 -18.58 -12.28
CA PRO A 578 10.73 -19.73 -12.06
C PRO A 578 11.79 -19.48 -10.98
N GLU A 579 12.14 -18.24 -10.70
CA GLU A 579 13.11 -17.88 -9.67
C GLU A 579 12.48 -17.56 -8.31
N LYS A 580 11.20 -17.90 -8.11
CA LYS A 580 10.47 -17.64 -6.86
C LYS A 580 10.48 -18.85 -5.94
N PRO A 581 11.31 -18.87 -4.86
CA PRO A 581 11.46 -20.04 -4.00
C PRO A 581 10.14 -20.51 -3.39
N ALA A 582 9.22 -19.59 -3.08
CA ALA A 582 7.94 -19.93 -2.46
C ALA A 582 7.07 -20.87 -3.32
N LEU A 583 7.11 -20.72 -4.67
CA LEU A 583 6.35 -21.56 -5.59
C LEU A 583 6.99 -22.96 -5.75
N ILE A 584 8.31 -23.03 -5.68
CA ILE A 584 9.02 -24.30 -5.69
C ILE A 584 8.81 -25.06 -4.36
N LEU A 585 8.75 -24.33 -3.24
CA LEU A 585 8.38 -24.91 -1.95
C LEU A 585 6.97 -25.50 -1.96
N GLU A 586 6.00 -24.87 -2.64
CA GLU A 586 4.65 -25.43 -2.78
C GLU A 586 4.69 -26.77 -3.56
N GLN A 587 5.48 -26.87 -4.64
CA GLN A 587 5.70 -28.14 -5.35
C GLN A 587 6.29 -29.20 -4.41
N ALA A 588 7.30 -28.83 -3.62
CA ALA A 588 7.89 -29.74 -2.65
C ALA A 588 6.88 -30.25 -1.62
N LEU A 589 6.02 -29.37 -1.10
CA LEU A 589 4.99 -29.73 -0.11
C LEU A 589 3.96 -30.71 -0.67
N ILE A 590 3.60 -30.57 -1.94
CA ILE A 590 2.69 -31.49 -2.63
C ILE A 590 3.32 -32.92 -2.69
N GLU A 591 4.58 -33.03 -3.11
CA GLU A 591 5.24 -34.31 -3.23
C GLU A 591 5.49 -34.98 -1.87
N LEU A 592 5.84 -34.19 -0.84
CA LEU A 592 5.99 -34.69 0.52
C LEU A 592 4.66 -35.17 1.12
N GLN A 593 3.53 -34.60 0.74
CA GLN A 593 2.20 -35.05 1.16
C GLN A 593 1.86 -36.40 0.55
N GLU A 594 2.25 -36.65 -0.69
CA GLU A 594 2.14 -37.94 -1.38
C GLU A 594 3.20 -38.99 -0.97
N ASN A 595 4.08 -38.62 -0.02
CA ASN A 595 5.21 -39.39 0.43
C ASN A 595 6.25 -39.69 -0.67
N ASP A 596 6.26 -38.91 -1.75
CA ASP A 596 7.35 -38.90 -2.73
C ASP A 596 8.51 -38.04 -2.20
N ILE A 597 9.28 -38.66 -1.30
CA ILE A 597 10.35 -37.96 -0.58
C ILE A 597 11.49 -37.53 -1.52
N GLU A 598 11.78 -38.37 -2.54
CA GLU A 598 12.87 -38.09 -3.48
C GLU A 598 12.58 -36.84 -4.33
N LEU A 599 11.40 -36.77 -4.92
CA LEU A 599 10.99 -35.64 -5.72
C LEU A 599 10.83 -34.39 -4.86
N GLY A 600 10.19 -34.50 -3.67
CA GLY A 600 10.08 -33.43 -2.70
C GLY A 600 11.42 -32.84 -2.26
N LEU A 601 12.41 -33.73 -2.00
CA LEU A 601 13.79 -33.33 -1.67
C LEU A 601 14.46 -32.59 -2.83
N GLY A 602 14.20 -32.99 -4.08
CA GLY A 602 14.69 -32.31 -5.28
C GLY A 602 14.21 -30.89 -5.36
N PHE A 603 12.91 -30.64 -5.15
CA PHE A 603 12.34 -29.29 -5.13
C PHE A 603 12.84 -28.45 -3.94
N LEU A 604 13.00 -29.06 -2.74
CA LEU A 604 13.55 -28.34 -1.58
C LEU A 604 14.99 -27.92 -1.83
N LYS A 605 15.80 -28.76 -2.44
CA LYS A 605 17.16 -28.46 -2.84
C LYS A 605 17.18 -27.30 -3.84
N GLN A 606 16.34 -27.34 -4.87
CA GLN A 606 16.22 -26.27 -5.87
C GLN A 606 15.84 -24.94 -5.21
N ALA A 607 14.84 -24.93 -4.34
CA ALA A 607 14.42 -23.72 -3.63
C ALA A 607 15.53 -23.15 -2.74
N PHE A 608 16.32 -24.01 -2.11
CA PHE A 608 17.46 -23.62 -1.30
C PHE A 608 18.61 -23.06 -2.16
N GLU A 609 18.94 -23.70 -3.30
CA GLU A 609 20.02 -23.28 -4.18
C GLU A 609 19.72 -21.95 -4.89
N LEU A 610 18.44 -21.58 -5.10
CA LEU A 610 18.07 -20.28 -5.61
C LEU A 610 18.47 -19.14 -4.66
N GLU A 611 18.31 -19.34 -3.35
CA GLU A 611 18.71 -18.36 -2.34
C GLU A 611 19.03 -19.06 -1.01
N GLU A 612 20.29 -19.28 -0.77
CA GLU A 612 20.77 -19.99 0.43
C GLU A 612 20.43 -19.28 1.75
N LYS A 613 20.17 -17.96 1.71
CA LYS A 613 19.76 -17.21 2.90
C LYS A 613 18.28 -17.40 3.24
N ASN A 614 17.50 -18.03 2.36
CA ASN A 614 16.10 -18.35 2.62
C ASN A 614 16.00 -19.40 3.74
N ALA A 615 15.70 -18.91 4.94
CA ALA A 615 15.62 -19.76 6.12
C ALA A 615 14.54 -20.84 5.99
N GLN A 616 13.39 -20.55 5.40
CA GLN A 616 12.30 -21.50 5.21
C GLN A 616 12.74 -22.67 4.31
N ALA A 617 13.33 -22.36 3.16
CA ALA A 617 13.84 -23.38 2.24
C ALA A 617 14.94 -24.22 2.92
N ARG A 618 15.90 -23.59 3.59
CA ARG A 618 16.98 -24.25 4.32
C ARG A 618 16.47 -25.19 5.41
N ILE A 619 15.51 -24.73 6.22
CA ILE A 619 14.94 -25.52 7.33
C ILE A 619 14.18 -26.72 6.81
N LEU A 620 13.31 -26.54 5.81
CA LEU A 620 12.55 -27.65 5.23
C LEU A 620 13.47 -28.66 4.52
N TYR A 621 14.48 -28.17 3.79
CA TYR A 621 15.48 -29.03 3.14
C TYR A 621 16.26 -29.85 4.17
N ALA A 622 16.77 -29.22 5.23
CA ALA A 622 17.45 -29.90 6.32
C ALA A 622 16.53 -30.91 7.03
N ALA A 623 15.26 -30.58 7.26
CA ALA A 623 14.30 -31.47 7.91
C ALA A 623 14.04 -32.75 7.09
N VAL A 624 13.91 -32.63 5.77
CA VAL A 624 13.72 -33.81 4.90
C VAL A 624 15.01 -34.63 4.78
N LEU A 625 16.19 -33.98 4.71
CA LEU A 625 17.49 -34.68 4.81
C LEU A 625 17.63 -35.47 6.11
N MET A 626 17.21 -34.90 7.25
CA MET A 626 17.14 -35.67 8.52
C MET A 626 16.25 -36.89 8.38
N ARG A 627 15.05 -36.72 7.84
CA ARG A 627 14.08 -37.81 7.67
C ARG A 627 14.59 -38.96 6.76
N THR A 628 15.43 -38.63 5.77
CA THR A 628 16.04 -39.63 4.85
C THR A 628 17.32 -40.23 5.37
N GLY A 629 17.80 -39.83 6.55
CA GLY A 629 19.04 -40.37 7.15
C GLY A 629 20.31 -39.60 6.75
N ALA A 630 20.23 -38.59 5.90
CA ALA A 630 21.36 -37.73 5.54
C ALA A 630 21.64 -36.67 6.64
N THR A 631 21.82 -37.13 7.88
CA THR A 631 21.87 -36.30 9.08
C THR A 631 23.06 -35.35 9.10
N GLN A 632 24.20 -35.77 8.55
CA GLN A 632 25.40 -34.91 8.50
C GLN A 632 25.22 -33.73 7.56
N ASP A 633 24.62 -33.93 6.39
CA ASP A 633 24.33 -32.87 5.42
C ASP A 633 23.32 -31.87 6.00
N ALA A 634 22.28 -32.37 6.67
CA ALA A 634 21.31 -31.54 7.36
C ALA A 634 21.95 -30.64 8.45
N LYS A 635 22.81 -31.23 9.29
CA LYS A 635 23.55 -30.50 10.33
C LYS A 635 24.47 -29.45 9.71
N ALA A 636 25.16 -29.74 8.61
CA ALA A 636 26.01 -28.78 7.91
C ALA A 636 25.24 -27.55 7.41
N LEU A 637 24.01 -27.75 6.91
CA LEU A 637 23.14 -26.64 6.51
C LEU A 637 22.75 -25.73 7.68
N LEU A 638 22.60 -26.26 8.88
CA LEU A 638 22.08 -25.55 10.05
C LEU A 638 23.18 -24.87 10.87
N THR A 639 24.39 -25.40 10.85
CA THR A 639 25.53 -24.88 11.66
C THR A 639 26.22 -23.67 11.05
N VAL A 640 25.82 -23.22 9.87
CA VAL A 640 26.36 -22.02 9.20
C VAL A 640 26.09 -20.74 10.00
N ASP A 641 24.94 -20.67 10.70
CA ASP A 641 24.54 -19.53 11.50
C ASP A 641 23.59 -20.02 12.61
N GLU A 642 23.80 -19.58 13.85
CA GLU A 642 23.01 -19.94 15.02
C GLU A 642 21.49 -19.70 14.84
N LYS A 643 21.14 -18.67 14.10
CA LYS A 643 19.72 -18.36 13.80
C LYS A 643 19.01 -19.51 13.09
N TYR A 644 19.68 -20.27 12.21
CA TYR A 644 19.07 -21.41 11.51
C TYR A 644 18.84 -22.57 12.45
N MET A 645 19.75 -22.81 13.38
CA MET A 645 19.57 -23.81 14.43
C MET A 645 18.38 -23.48 15.32
N THR A 646 18.25 -22.23 15.76
CA THR A 646 17.12 -21.77 16.58
C THR A 646 15.81 -21.90 15.82
N GLN A 647 15.74 -21.44 14.55
CA GLN A 647 14.54 -21.57 13.73
C GLN A 647 14.17 -23.02 13.42
N PHE A 648 15.15 -23.90 13.22
CA PHE A 648 14.93 -25.32 13.04
C PHE A 648 14.37 -25.96 14.33
N ALA A 649 14.89 -25.58 15.50
CA ALA A 649 14.40 -26.02 16.80
C ALA A 649 12.95 -25.58 17.07
N LEU A 650 12.51 -24.44 16.53
CA LEU A 650 11.15 -23.94 16.66
C LEU A 650 10.16 -24.56 15.65
N ASN A 651 10.63 -25.35 14.69
CA ASN A 651 9.81 -25.96 13.64
C ASN A 651 9.43 -27.40 14.03
N ASP A 652 8.13 -27.65 14.24
CA ASP A 652 7.65 -28.98 14.68
C ASP A 652 7.91 -30.10 13.67
N TYR A 653 7.81 -29.82 12.37
CA TYR A 653 8.14 -30.82 11.33
C TYR A 653 9.62 -31.18 11.35
N ALA A 654 10.50 -30.22 11.58
CA ALA A 654 11.93 -30.42 11.70
C ALA A 654 12.29 -31.29 12.92
N LEU A 655 11.66 -31.00 14.07
CA LEU A 655 11.85 -31.83 15.27
C LEU A 655 11.35 -33.27 15.08
N ALA A 656 10.15 -33.43 14.51
CA ALA A 656 9.61 -34.76 14.19
C ALA A 656 10.52 -35.51 13.23
N SER A 657 11.08 -34.83 12.22
CA SER A 657 12.03 -35.45 11.27
C SER A 657 13.32 -35.91 11.96
N THR A 658 13.84 -35.11 12.91
CA THR A 658 15.01 -35.47 13.72
C THR A 658 14.72 -36.67 14.65
N GLY A 659 13.51 -36.71 15.22
CA GLY A 659 13.04 -37.86 16.01
C GLY A 659 12.95 -39.15 15.17
N ILE A 660 12.45 -39.07 13.94
CA ILE A 660 12.39 -40.18 12.99
C ILE A 660 13.81 -40.68 12.66
N ALA A 661 14.78 -39.79 12.51
CA ALA A 661 16.19 -40.12 12.29
C ALA A 661 16.85 -40.74 13.51
N LYS A 662 16.19 -40.73 14.68
CA LYS A 662 16.73 -41.21 15.97
C LYS A 662 18.04 -40.54 16.40
N ASP A 663 18.30 -39.35 15.94
CA ASP A 663 19.47 -38.55 16.34
C ASP A 663 19.15 -37.79 17.65
N TYR A 664 19.07 -38.55 18.75
CA TYR A 664 18.64 -38.02 20.04
C TYR A 664 19.63 -37.01 20.63
N GLU A 665 20.93 -37.07 20.32
CA GLU A 665 21.92 -36.07 20.75
C GLU A 665 21.62 -34.71 20.11
N PHE A 666 21.35 -34.71 18.79
CA PHE A 666 20.99 -33.49 18.10
C PHE A 666 19.61 -32.99 18.51
N LEU A 667 18.66 -33.90 18.72
CA LEU A 667 17.32 -33.58 19.20
C LEU A 667 17.37 -32.90 20.59
N ALA A 668 18.23 -33.38 21.50
CA ALA A 668 18.46 -32.75 22.80
C ALA A 668 18.98 -31.34 22.66
N THR A 669 19.95 -31.10 21.74
CA THR A 669 20.47 -29.76 21.42
C THR A 669 19.36 -28.82 20.94
N LEU A 670 18.47 -29.30 20.06
CA LEU A 670 17.35 -28.53 19.55
C LEU A 670 16.34 -28.15 20.65
N PHE A 671 16.03 -29.12 21.56
CA PHE A 671 15.10 -28.86 22.66
C PHE A 671 15.71 -27.94 23.73
N VAL A 672 17.04 -27.95 23.93
CA VAL A 672 17.72 -26.94 24.77
C VAL A 672 17.48 -25.52 24.22
N LEU A 673 17.65 -25.33 22.90
CA LEU A 673 17.35 -24.02 22.25
C LEU A 673 15.86 -23.66 22.40
N ARG A 674 14.95 -24.61 22.22
CA ARG A 674 13.50 -24.38 22.34
C ARG A 674 13.08 -23.98 23.75
N VAL A 675 13.65 -24.61 24.77
CA VAL A 675 13.45 -24.27 26.19
C VAL A 675 14.06 -22.88 26.51
N ALA A 676 15.17 -22.51 25.86
CA ALA A 676 15.76 -21.19 26.05
C ALA A 676 14.87 -20.06 25.51
N GLU A 677 14.18 -20.31 24.38
CA GLU A 677 13.24 -19.36 23.78
C GLU A 677 11.92 -19.23 24.59
N ASP A 678 11.39 -20.33 25.11
CA ASP A 678 10.20 -20.37 25.95
C ASP A 678 10.41 -21.23 27.19
N SER A 679 11.04 -20.64 28.19
CA SER A 679 11.38 -21.32 29.46
C SER A 679 10.17 -21.65 30.33
N ALA A 680 9.02 -21.05 30.09
CA ALA A 680 7.78 -21.29 30.81
C ALA A 680 6.95 -22.47 30.25
N ASN A 681 7.36 -23.03 29.11
CA ASN A 681 6.66 -24.13 28.45
C ASN A 681 7.02 -25.49 29.10
N ALA A 682 6.08 -26.04 29.87
CA ALA A 682 6.24 -27.31 30.55
C ALA A 682 6.48 -28.48 29.57
N GLN A 683 5.77 -28.51 28.46
CA GLN A 683 5.87 -29.56 27.46
C GLN A 683 7.28 -29.64 26.84
N TYR A 684 7.93 -28.51 26.59
CA TYR A 684 9.30 -28.50 26.04
C TYR A 684 10.30 -29.10 27.03
N ARG A 685 10.14 -28.83 28.32
CA ARG A 685 11.00 -29.39 29.35
C ARG A 685 10.74 -30.89 29.56
N ALA A 686 9.48 -31.31 29.53
CA ALA A 686 9.11 -32.74 29.59
C ALA A 686 9.70 -33.50 28.39
N SER A 687 9.56 -32.98 27.17
CA SER A 687 10.16 -33.57 25.96
C SER A 687 11.67 -33.67 26.06
N LEU A 688 12.35 -32.62 26.58
CA LEU A 688 13.79 -32.62 26.76
C LEU A 688 14.23 -33.70 27.77
N ALA A 689 13.50 -33.87 28.87
CA ALA A 689 13.76 -34.91 29.85
C ALA A 689 13.59 -36.34 29.25
N SER A 690 12.49 -36.54 28.48
CA SER A 690 12.28 -37.79 27.75
C SER A 690 13.42 -38.12 26.78
N ILE A 691 13.96 -37.09 26.07
CA ILE A 691 15.10 -37.26 25.15
C ILE A 691 16.36 -37.65 25.92
N TYR A 692 16.69 -37.04 27.06
CA TYR A 692 17.85 -37.44 27.87
C TYR A 692 17.70 -38.85 28.45
N HIS A 693 16.50 -39.24 28.81
CA HIS A 693 16.24 -40.63 29.20
C HIS A 693 16.51 -41.60 28.05
N GLN A 694 16.08 -41.27 26.81
CA GLN A 694 16.39 -42.07 25.61
C GLN A 694 17.92 -42.17 25.32
N LEU A 695 18.67 -41.16 25.71
CA LEU A 695 20.15 -41.14 25.63
C LEU A 695 20.82 -41.93 26.76
N GLY A 696 20.04 -42.44 27.77
CA GLY A 696 20.55 -43.13 28.92
C GLY A 696 21.05 -42.21 30.04
N ASP A 697 20.84 -40.91 29.94
CA ASP A 697 21.20 -39.90 30.95
C ASP A 697 19.99 -39.55 31.82
N THR A 698 19.60 -40.55 32.65
CA THR A 698 18.42 -40.43 33.53
C THR A 698 18.61 -39.33 34.60
N ASP A 699 19.85 -39.17 35.08
CA ASP A 699 20.15 -38.15 36.10
C ASP A 699 19.86 -36.72 35.59
N LYS A 700 20.26 -36.45 34.36
CA LYS A 700 20.00 -35.18 33.68
C LYS A 700 18.52 -34.95 33.35
N ALA A 701 17.81 -36.05 32.98
CA ALA A 701 16.37 -36.00 32.78
C ALA A 701 15.64 -35.58 34.09
N ILE A 702 16.04 -36.18 35.22
CA ILE A 702 15.50 -35.83 36.54
C ILE A 702 15.83 -34.36 36.90
N GLU A 703 17.07 -33.92 36.72
CA GLU A 703 17.49 -32.52 36.97
C GLU A 703 16.57 -31.51 36.23
N ILE A 704 16.31 -31.76 34.94
CA ILE A 704 15.45 -30.92 34.09
C ILE A 704 14.02 -30.88 34.66
N LEU A 705 13.45 -32.00 35.08
CA LEU A 705 12.10 -32.10 35.65
C LEU A 705 12.00 -31.43 37.01
N VAL A 706 13.01 -31.58 37.89
CA VAL A 706 13.09 -30.90 39.18
C VAL A 706 13.05 -29.39 38.96
N LYS A 707 13.92 -28.88 38.08
CA LYS A 707 13.94 -27.44 37.75
C LYS A 707 12.63 -26.98 37.12
N ALA A 708 12.01 -27.78 36.24
CA ALA A 708 10.70 -27.47 35.68
C ALA A 708 9.61 -27.37 36.74
N SER A 709 9.63 -28.24 37.78
CA SER A 709 8.66 -28.20 38.89
C SER A 709 8.82 -26.95 39.77
N GLU A 710 10.04 -26.45 39.93
CA GLU A 710 10.33 -25.22 40.66
C GLU A 710 9.88 -23.98 39.92
N ASP A 711 10.16 -23.90 38.63
CA ASP A 711 9.88 -22.75 37.76
C ASP A 711 8.40 -22.67 37.34
N ILE A 712 7.73 -23.82 37.13
CA ILE A 712 6.37 -23.92 36.58
C ILE A 712 5.46 -24.64 37.60
N LYS A 713 4.85 -23.91 38.52
CA LYS A 713 4.06 -24.48 39.61
C LYS A 713 2.89 -25.36 39.18
N THR A 714 2.26 -25.06 38.05
CA THR A 714 1.18 -25.86 37.45
C THR A 714 1.65 -27.22 36.94
N PHE A 715 2.91 -27.35 36.61
CA PHE A 715 3.53 -28.57 36.08
C PHE A 715 4.13 -29.46 37.21
N ALA A 716 4.30 -28.94 38.41
CA ALA A 716 4.94 -29.65 39.54
C ALA A 716 4.36 -31.05 39.82
N PRO A 717 3.02 -31.26 39.84
CA PRO A 717 2.46 -32.61 40.07
C PRO A 717 2.85 -33.61 38.96
N THR A 718 2.78 -33.18 37.67
CA THR A 718 3.16 -34.03 36.53
C THR A 718 4.65 -34.31 36.54
N ALA A 719 5.50 -33.33 36.84
CA ALA A 719 6.94 -33.50 36.97
C ALA A 719 7.30 -34.50 38.05
N THR A 720 6.62 -34.50 39.21
CA THR A 720 6.84 -35.44 40.28
C THR A 720 6.50 -36.88 39.85
N CYS A 721 5.41 -37.07 39.10
CA CYS A 721 5.06 -38.36 38.51
C CYS A 721 6.14 -38.84 37.52
N PHE A 722 6.60 -37.99 36.63
CA PHE A 722 7.63 -38.29 35.66
C PHE A 722 8.96 -38.67 36.33
N ILE A 723 9.36 -37.98 37.39
CA ILE A 723 10.57 -38.29 38.16
C ILE A 723 10.45 -39.67 38.80
N ALA A 724 9.31 -40.00 39.46
CA ALA A 724 9.10 -41.30 40.08
C ALA A 724 9.18 -42.45 39.05
N ASN A 725 8.65 -42.24 37.84
CA ASN A 725 8.77 -43.22 36.76
C ASN A 725 10.23 -43.41 36.33
N LEU A 726 11.00 -42.36 36.16
CA LEU A 726 12.42 -42.43 35.82
C LEU A 726 13.25 -43.14 36.87
N GLU A 727 12.99 -42.87 38.15
CA GLU A 727 13.64 -43.56 39.28
C GLU A 727 13.28 -45.05 39.33
N ALA A 728 12.08 -45.45 38.89
CA ALA A 728 11.64 -46.83 38.77
C ALA A 728 12.18 -47.54 37.48
N GLY A 729 12.84 -46.79 36.59
CA GLY A 729 13.35 -47.31 35.32
C GLY A 729 12.30 -47.42 34.21
N ASN A 730 11.17 -46.72 34.38
CA ASN A 730 10.07 -46.63 33.42
C ASN A 730 10.18 -45.40 32.52
N ALA A 731 9.40 -45.36 31.45
CA ALA A 731 9.25 -44.16 30.63
C ALA A 731 8.61 -43.02 31.44
N PRO A 732 9.05 -41.73 31.33
CA PRO A 732 8.60 -40.65 32.19
C PRO A 732 7.09 -40.43 32.17
N GLU A 733 6.44 -40.62 31.05
CA GLU A 733 5.02 -40.34 30.84
C GLU A 733 4.08 -41.50 31.28
N GLU A 734 4.63 -42.67 31.64
CA GLU A 734 3.86 -43.88 31.88
C GLU A 734 2.93 -43.74 33.10
N GLY A 735 1.61 -43.76 32.87
CA GLY A 735 0.59 -43.69 33.92
C GLY A 735 0.43 -42.31 34.58
N CYS A 736 1.09 -41.27 34.09
CA CYS A 736 0.90 -39.92 34.54
C CYS A 736 -0.25 -39.26 33.75
N ASN A 737 -1.21 -38.69 34.45
CA ASN A 737 -2.28 -37.90 33.79
C ASN A 737 -1.68 -36.62 33.20
N GLU A 738 -2.18 -36.25 32.01
CA GLU A 738 -1.83 -35.00 31.30
C GLU A 738 -2.19 -33.74 32.09
#